data_733031dac55b6628ea8dd5fab8d5a50b
#
_entry.id   733031dac55b6628ea8dd5fab8d5a50b
#
_cell.length_a   1.000
_cell.length_b   1.000
_cell.length_c   1.000
_cell.angle_alpha   90.00
_cell.angle_beta   90.00
_cell.angle_gamma   90.00
#
_symmetry.space_group_name_H-M   'P 1'
#
loop_
_entity.id
_entity.type
_entity.pdbx_description
1 polymer ?
#
loop_
_entity_poly.entity_id
_entity_poly.type
_entity_poly.pdbx_seq_one_letter_code
_entity_poly.pdbx_strand_id
1 'polypeptide(L)'
;MKKILLLICTLVSLLHGEVLAQRNIMLHGVEYTIDTLETFQCGPGSQYLAIQLHRLSDHSGRLDAYILKVDSKNPYISFEEVLGSGKVVGTERPSAMAERNTTDTKIFFGGTNGDFFVTQGDVGKPVGVTVVNNEFACFPDHHEGRRIGAIDEQMMGAIGYSASFSGKVVIDGVEKPIKRVNYNRGEDELVLYNIHNGTSTNTNEYGTELLVELVEGDSWHTNCDVKAVVKAIYADKGNTALTATTNVLSGHGEMAAFLNTAKEGDTIAISLSFAIDGVQKNISQCIGGDTYALIVDSGEVVVSNFWDELHPRTAFGQSAEGDTLIFCVVDGRGKSVGCNTQDLGAIMHHYGAYKALNWDGGGSSCMYIKHFGQVNNGSDGHERACGNGMFAVATLPEVDSTIVKLQAYSTTLILPKYGVHAPKILGYNKYDVLLDANVQGVELICDPAVGYVNDNGAFVCLGSGVITLQKGNARGEVQVRLVEDVAISMRLDTVVIYDASDYYVEVVSTIGKNDITIQSSALDWFVADTTIATIDAAGKLNGVRNGITEVYGLFNGNIDTLVAKVQIPASKPLRFDDFIQDYDTRWSMKASNSKWEATLQNQEDPATLYLNFTGGRQANIKWESGQTLYSAPNELIFRLTPQGDLISKITIGLTANNGVTTINFSTEDILSDQQMDVVVRLDSLFGAKNDIAIYPVVLDFITLAFNTSADKKEYEIPFHGIYLTYNNHGNMTNVDQLIDNTSKEKTAGSKFIKDGQMYILYHGEVYNILGVKIK
;
A
#
# COMPACT_ATOMS: atom_id res chain seq x y z
N MET A 1 2.59 52.95 9.90
CA MET A 1 1.89 51.73 10.36
C MET A 1 0.95 51.11 9.33
N LYS A 2 0.05 51.78 8.64
CA LYS A 2 -0.84 51.19 7.61
C LYS A 2 -0.13 50.59 6.40
N LYS A 3 1.01 51.10 5.95
CA LYS A 3 1.80 50.56 4.83
C LYS A 3 2.61 49.31 5.20
N ILE A 4 2.99 49.14 6.47
CA ILE A 4 3.70 47.97 6.97
C ILE A 4 2.71 46.82 7.18
N LEU A 5 1.47 47.11 7.62
CA LEU A 5 0.41 46.10 7.76
C LEU A 5 -0.04 45.54 6.39
N LEU A 6 -0.06 46.40 5.34
CA LEU A 6 -0.41 45.95 3.99
C LEU A 6 0.71 45.08 3.36
N LEU A 7 1.97 45.35 3.71
CA LEU A 7 3.10 44.52 3.22
C LEU A 7 3.20 43.17 3.93
N ILE A 8 2.79 43.12 5.22
CA ILE A 8 2.73 41.86 5.97
C ILE A 8 1.55 41.01 5.50
N CYS A 9 0.38 41.63 5.21
CA CYS A 9 -0.76 40.88 4.64
C CYS A 9 -0.48 40.37 3.20
N THR A 10 0.29 41.10 2.38
CA THR A 10 0.71 40.61 1.05
C THR A 10 1.84 39.57 1.12
N LEU A 11 2.70 39.61 2.14
CA LEU A 11 3.72 38.57 2.34
C LEU A 11 3.11 37.27 2.91
N VAL A 12 2.10 37.36 3.77
CA VAL A 12 1.36 36.19 4.30
C VAL A 12 0.48 35.56 3.23
N SER A 13 -0.10 36.33 2.31
CA SER A 13 -0.85 35.80 1.17
C SER A 13 0.03 35.20 0.06
N LEU A 14 1.33 35.51 0.03
CA LEU A 14 2.30 34.90 -0.89
C LEU A 14 2.90 33.59 -0.33
N LEU A 15 2.77 33.33 0.98
CA LEU A 15 3.21 32.08 1.62
C LEU A 15 2.11 31.00 1.68
N HIS A 16 0.86 31.32 1.29
CA HIS A 16 -0.27 30.38 1.18
C HIS A 16 -0.80 30.23 -0.25
N GLY A 17 -0.03 30.69 -1.25
CA GLY A 17 -0.19 30.19 -2.58
C GLY A 17 0.35 28.75 -2.60
N GLU A 18 -0.49 27.77 -2.34
CA GLU A 18 -0.26 26.47 -2.93
C GLU A 18 -0.02 26.75 -4.42
N VAL A 19 1.23 26.65 -4.85
CA VAL A 19 1.55 26.42 -6.24
C VAL A 19 0.66 25.23 -6.57
N LEU A 20 -0.37 25.46 -7.39
CA LEU A 20 -1.14 24.38 -7.98
C LEU A 20 -0.07 23.50 -8.64
N ALA A 21 0.31 22.44 -7.91
CA ALA A 21 1.32 21.51 -8.40
C ALA A 21 0.85 21.14 -9.80
N GLN A 22 1.75 21.27 -10.76
CA GLN A 22 1.43 20.97 -12.14
C GLN A 22 0.80 19.58 -12.15
N ARG A 23 -0.51 19.49 -12.39
CA ARG A 23 -1.27 18.24 -12.29
C ARG A 23 -0.86 17.23 -13.38
N ASN A 24 -0.05 17.66 -14.33
CA ASN A 24 0.38 16.86 -15.45
C ASN A 24 1.90 16.76 -15.50
N ILE A 25 2.38 15.63 -15.97
CA ILE A 25 3.81 15.35 -16.17
C ILE A 25 4.00 14.64 -17.53
N MET A 26 5.11 14.92 -18.19
CA MET A 26 5.50 14.22 -19.42
C MET A 26 6.35 13.00 -19.08
N LEU A 27 5.90 11.81 -19.43
CA LEU A 27 6.64 10.55 -19.35
C LEU A 27 6.81 9.98 -20.76
N HIS A 28 8.03 9.65 -21.16
CA HIS A 28 8.39 9.16 -22.52
C HIS A 28 7.60 9.82 -23.67
N GLY A 29 7.40 11.13 -23.59
CA GLY A 29 6.69 11.92 -24.62
C GLY A 29 5.18 11.88 -24.55
N VAL A 30 4.59 11.25 -23.52
CA VAL A 30 3.16 11.18 -23.28
C VAL A 30 2.79 11.98 -22.04
N GLU A 31 1.70 12.72 -22.09
CA GLU A 31 1.19 13.49 -20.95
C GLU A 31 0.37 12.60 -20.00
N TYR A 32 0.71 12.67 -18.72
CA TYR A 32 0.03 11.97 -17.62
C TYR A 32 -0.54 12.97 -16.64
N THR A 33 -1.72 12.69 -16.11
CA THR A 33 -2.28 13.37 -14.94
C THR A 33 -1.71 12.77 -13.67
N ILE A 34 -1.53 13.59 -12.64
CA ILE A 34 -1.11 13.17 -11.30
C ILE A 34 -2.28 13.34 -10.34
N ASP A 35 -2.69 12.25 -9.70
CA ASP A 35 -3.64 12.26 -8.59
C ASP A 35 -2.87 11.96 -7.29
N THR A 36 -2.90 12.88 -6.33
CA THR A 36 -2.38 12.61 -4.99
C THR A 36 -3.44 11.83 -4.21
N LEU A 37 -3.11 10.61 -3.84
CA LEU A 37 -3.99 9.72 -3.08
C LEU A 37 -3.86 9.98 -1.58
N GLU A 38 -2.63 10.18 -1.11
CA GLU A 38 -2.29 10.40 0.29
C GLU A 38 -1.16 11.40 0.42
N THR A 39 -1.24 12.26 1.44
CA THR A 39 -0.12 13.11 1.83
C THR A 39 -0.20 13.43 3.31
N PHE A 40 0.89 13.17 4.03
CA PHE A 40 0.99 13.49 5.45
C PHE A 40 2.46 13.63 5.87
N GLN A 41 2.66 14.21 7.04
CA GLN A 41 3.96 14.26 7.70
C GLN A 41 4.19 12.93 8.42
N CYS A 42 5.24 12.16 8.07
CA CYS A 42 5.56 10.88 8.73
C CYS A 42 6.62 10.98 9.82
N GLY A 43 7.34 12.10 9.89
CA GLY A 43 8.35 12.43 10.89
C GLY A 43 8.75 13.89 10.83
N PRO A 44 9.66 14.38 11.67
CA PRO A 44 10.13 15.76 11.66
C PRO A 44 10.54 16.21 10.26
N GLY A 45 10.16 17.42 9.82
CA GLY A 45 10.59 17.97 8.54
C GLY A 45 10.33 17.10 7.31
N SER A 46 9.37 16.18 7.37
CA SER A 46 9.10 15.24 6.29
C SER A 46 7.74 15.42 5.64
N GLN A 47 7.63 14.98 4.40
CA GLN A 47 6.37 14.85 3.67
C GLN A 47 6.37 13.52 2.91
N TYR A 48 5.39 12.69 3.20
CA TYR A 48 5.06 11.51 2.42
C TYR A 48 3.95 11.81 1.45
N LEU A 49 4.03 11.24 0.24
CA LEU A 49 2.99 11.29 -0.79
C LEU A 49 2.84 9.91 -1.43
N ALA A 50 1.61 9.45 -1.56
CA ALA A 50 1.24 8.38 -2.48
C ALA A 50 0.50 9.01 -3.66
N ILE A 51 0.97 8.76 -4.87
CA ILE A 51 0.41 9.33 -6.09
C ILE A 51 0.09 8.25 -7.11
N GLN A 52 -0.89 8.55 -7.93
CA GLN A 52 -1.27 7.73 -9.06
C GLN A 52 -1.24 8.56 -10.33
N LEU A 53 -0.60 8.03 -11.37
CA LEU A 53 -0.51 8.67 -12.67
C LEU A 53 -1.28 7.86 -13.70
N HIS A 54 -1.96 8.56 -14.61
CA HIS A 54 -2.67 7.98 -15.73
C HIS A 54 -2.43 8.83 -16.98
N ARG A 55 -2.38 8.21 -18.16
CA ARG A 55 -2.34 8.96 -19.42
C ARG A 55 -3.53 9.91 -19.49
N LEU A 56 -3.26 11.16 -19.83
CA LEU A 56 -4.31 12.18 -19.95
C LEU A 56 -5.33 11.83 -21.04
N SER A 57 -4.88 11.19 -22.13
CA SER A 57 -5.70 10.94 -23.32
C SER A 57 -6.79 9.88 -23.13
N ASP A 58 -6.51 8.82 -22.36
CA ASP A 58 -7.38 7.63 -22.28
C ASP A 58 -7.48 7.02 -20.87
N HIS A 59 -6.88 7.67 -19.88
CA HIS A 59 -6.77 7.22 -18.49
C HIS A 59 -6.14 5.81 -18.31
N SER A 60 -5.40 5.32 -19.32
CA SER A 60 -4.65 4.07 -19.25
C SER A 60 -3.24 4.27 -18.70
N GLY A 61 -2.43 3.21 -18.65
CA GLY A 61 -1.02 3.27 -18.27
C GLY A 61 -0.81 3.68 -16.82
N ARG A 62 -1.62 3.14 -15.89
CA ARG A 62 -1.55 3.44 -14.46
C ARG A 62 -0.14 3.22 -13.92
N LEU A 63 0.40 4.25 -13.25
CA LEU A 63 1.60 4.21 -12.43
C LEU A 63 1.27 4.60 -11.00
N ASP A 64 1.67 3.79 -10.05
CA ASP A 64 1.58 4.11 -8.62
C ASP A 64 2.99 4.45 -8.14
N ALA A 65 3.17 5.62 -7.54
CA ALA A 65 4.45 6.08 -7.02
C ALA A 65 4.33 6.63 -5.60
N TYR A 66 5.38 6.43 -4.83
CA TYR A 66 5.46 6.78 -3.42
C TYR A 66 6.70 7.64 -3.22
N ILE A 67 6.54 8.79 -2.58
CA ILE A 67 7.58 9.79 -2.44
C ILE A 67 7.69 10.19 -0.98
N LEU A 68 8.92 10.19 -0.47
CA LEU A 68 9.25 10.73 0.84
C LEU A 68 10.26 11.85 0.65
N LYS A 69 9.89 13.07 1.04
CA LYS A 69 10.77 14.25 1.07
C LYS A 69 11.13 14.54 2.51
N VAL A 70 12.39 14.85 2.76
CA VAL A 70 12.90 15.12 4.11
C VAL A 70 13.82 16.34 4.07
N ASP A 71 13.50 17.35 4.87
CA ASP A 71 14.35 18.52 5.12
C ASP A 71 15.49 18.15 6.10
N SER A 72 16.70 18.01 5.58
CA SER A 72 17.87 17.61 6.37
C SER A 72 18.38 18.69 7.34
N LYS A 73 17.92 19.94 7.18
CA LYS A 73 18.23 21.04 8.11
C LYS A 73 17.38 21.01 9.39
N ASN A 74 16.34 20.17 9.45
CA ASN A 74 15.57 20.01 10.66
C ASN A 74 16.48 19.42 11.77
N PRO A 75 16.56 20.05 12.95
CA PRO A 75 17.54 19.66 13.97
C PRO A 75 17.30 18.29 14.60
N TYR A 76 16.15 17.69 14.34
CA TYR A 76 15.79 16.36 14.83
C TYR A 76 15.92 15.28 13.77
N ILE A 77 16.53 15.58 12.61
CA ILE A 77 16.71 14.63 11.51
C ILE A 77 18.15 14.14 11.44
N SER A 78 18.28 12.85 11.24
CA SER A 78 19.48 12.19 10.72
C SER A 78 19.08 11.18 9.65
N PHE A 79 20.09 10.64 8.97
CA PHE A 79 19.90 9.56 7.99
C PHE A 79 20.84 8.44 8.33
N GLU A 80 20.37 7.21 8.12
CA GLU A 80 21.20 6.04 8.34
C GLU A 80 21.04 5.02 7.23
N GLU A 81 22.17 4.58 6.72
CA GLU A 81 22.24 3.33 6.00
C GLU A 81 22.20 2.15 6.98
N VAL A 82 21.42 1.14 6.66
CA VAL A 82 21.30 -0.07 7.45
C VAL A 82 21.60 -1.30 6.60
N LEU A 83 22.62 -2.04 6.98
CA LEU A 83 22.95 -3.33 6.35
C LEU A 83 21.96 -4.42 6.75
N GLY A 84 21.63 -5.29 5.80
CA GLY A 84 20.82 -6.48 6.04
C GLY A 84 21.45 -7.38 7.11
N SER A 85 20.68 -7.72 8.14
CA SER A 85 21.17 -8.47 9.32
C SER A 85 22.36 -7.81 10.04
N GLY A 86 22.56 -6.51 9.85
CA GLY A 86 23.61 -5.71 10.50
C GLY A 86 25.03 -5.97 10.01
N LYS A 87 25.21 -6.57 8.83
CA LYS A 87 26.53 -6.91 8.27
C LYS A 87 26.52 -6.93 6.74
N VAL A 88 27.71 -6.84 6.15
CA VAL A 88 27.90 -6.78 4.69
C VAL A 88 27.33 -8.01 3.96
N VAL A 89 27.47 -9.20 4.52
CA VAL A 89 26.88 -10.43 3.97
C VAL A 89 25.63 -10.79 4.76
N GLY A 90 24.47 -10.37 4.29
CA GLY A 90 23.18 -10.62 4.92
C GLY A 90 22.06 -9.89 4.22
N THR A 91 20.85 -10.40 4.35
CA THR A 91 19.65 -9.76 3.85
C THR A 91 18.62 -9.60 4.96
N GLU A 92 17.84 -8.54 4.89
CA GLU A 92 16.77 -8.24 5.82
C GLU A 92 15.70 -7.40 5.10
N ARG A 93 14.43 -7.49 5.51
CA ARG A 93 13.40 -6.62 4.95
C ARG A 93 13.63 -5.17 5.41
N PRO A 94 13.46 -4.15 4.56
CA PRO A 94 13.58 -2.75 4.96
C PRO A 94 12.77 -2.38 6.21
N SER A 95 11.54 -2.89 6.35
CA SER A 95 10.75 -2.71 7.56
C SER A 95 11.45 -3.27 8.83
N ALA A 96 12.01 -4.47 8.73
CA ALA A 96 12.72 -5.09 9.85
C ALA A 96 14.04 -4.38 10.18
N MET A 97 14.77 -3.88 9.15
CA MET A 97 15.95 -3.02 9.35
C MET A 97 15.60 -1.78 10.18
N ALA A 98 14.50 -1.08 9.83
CA ALA A 98 14.04 0.10 10.52
C ALA A 98 13.60 -0.21 11.96
N GLU A 99 12.82 -1.28 12.15
CA GLU A 99 12.31 -1.69 13.45
C GLU A 99 13.45 -2.09 14.40
N ARG A 100 14.42 -2.89 13.92
CA ARG A 100 15.57 -3.35 14.71
C ARG A 100 16.45 -2.21 15.23
N ASN A 101 16.54 -1.11 14.48
CA ASN A 101 17.39 0.04 14.84
C ASN A 101 16.62 1.17 15.54
N THR A 102 15.28 1.07 15.63
CA THR A 102 14.46 2.06 16.35
C THR A 102 14.60 1.89 17.85
N THR A 103 14.81 3.01 18.54
CA THR A 103 14.76 3.15 20.01
C THR A 103 13.81 4.26 20.40
N ASP A 104 13.64 4.53 21.69
CA ASP A 104 12.74 5.57 22.19
C ASP A 104 13.14 7.00 21.78
N THR A 105 14.41 7.24 21.47
CA THR A 105 14.94 8.56 21.05
C THR A 105 15.52 8.58 19.65
N LYS A 106 15.64 7.42 19.00
CA LYS A 106 16.14 7.25 17.65
C LYS A 106 15.12 6.46 16.83
N ILE A 107 14.31 7.13 16.04
CA ILE A 107 13.12 6.56 15.42
C ILE A 107 13.25 6.56 13.90
N PHE A 108 13.37 5.39 13.32
CA PHE A 108 13.39 5.20 11.87
C PHE A 108 11.95 5.34 11.34
N PHE A 109 11.64 6.50 10.75
CA PHE A 109 10.26 6.82 10.39
C PHE A 109 9.90 6.63 8.92
N GLY A 110 10.91 6.52 8.04
CA GLY A 110 10.68 6.25 6.62
C GLY A 110 11.98 5.98 5.87
N GLY A 111 11.91 5.29 4.75
CA GLY A 111 13.07 4.98 3.93
C GLY A 111 12.79 3.93 2.87
N THR A 112 13.84 3.52 2.15
CA THR A 112 13.74 2.56 1.04
C THR A 112 14.84 1.51 1.08
N ASN A 113 14.68 0.43 0.31
CA ASN A 113 15.81 -0.43 -0.06
C ASN A 113 16.89 0.39 -0.78
N GLY A 114 18.11 -0.10 -0.78
CA GLY A 114 19.29 0.59 -1.31
C GLY A 114 19.89 -0.07 -2.56
N ASP A 115 21.16 -0.46 -2.45
CA ASP A 115 21.97 -0.95 -3.56
C ASP A 115 21.52 -2.31 -4.10
N PHE A 116 21.95 -2.62 -5.29
CA PHE A 116 22.01 -3.97 -5.83
C PHE A 116 22.90 -4.82 -4.93
N PHE A 117 22.57 -6.08 -4.78
CA PHE A 117 23.32 -7.00 -3.91
C PHE A 117 23.54 -8.36 -4.56
N VAL A 118 24.53 -9.07 -4.05
CA VAL A 118 24.86 -10.43 -4.50
C VAL A 118 23.75 -11.38 -4.09
N THR A 119 23.27 -12.18 -5.07
CA THR A 119 22.15 -13.13 -4.87
C THR A 119 22.59 -14.59 -4.75
N GLN A 120 23.88 -14.88 -4.98
CA GLN A 120 24.47 -16.22 -4.87
C GLN A 120 25.86 -16.12 -4.19
N GLY A 121 26.19 -17.08 -3.36
CA GLY A 121 27.43 -17.05 -2.57
C GLY A 121 27.28 -16.12 -1.36
N ASP A 122 27.95 -14.97 -1.36
CA ASP A 122 27.87 -13.93 -0.33
C ASP A 122 26.55 -13.14 -0.41
N VAL A 123 25.44 -13.82 -0.23
CA VAL A 123 24.09 -13.26 -0.42
C VAL A 123 23.87 -12.03 0.47
N GLY A 124 23.41 -10.94 -0.15
CA GLY A 124 23.16 -9.67 0.51
C GLY A 124 24.31 -8.66 0.43
N LYS A 125 25.51 -9.10 0.02
CA LYS A 125 26.68 -8.21 -0.11
C LYS A 125 26.39 -7.09 -1.11
N PRO A 126 26.47 -5.81 -0.70
CA PRO A 126 26.28 -4.67 -1.61
C PRO A 126 27.29 -4.70 -2.77
N VAL A 127 26.86 -4.33 -3.96
CA VAL A 127 27.70 -4.31 -5.15
C VAL A 127 28.49 -3.00 -5.26
N GLY A 128 27.99 -1.92 -4.69
CA GLY A 128 28.62 -0.61 -4.68
C GLY A 128 29.33 -0.27 -3.36
N VAL A 129 29.83 0.96 -3.33
CA VAL A 129 30.44 1.53 -2.12
C VAL A 129 29.39 1.73 -1.05
N THR A 130 29.73 1.34 0.18
CA THR A 130 28.84 1.41 1.34
C THR A 130 29.56 2.05 2.51
N VAL A 131 28.97 3.13 3.05
CA VAL A 131 29.47 3.84 4.24
C VAL A 131 28.32 3.91 5.25
N VAL A 132 28.58 3.46 6.46
CA VAL A 132 27.65 3.46 7.59
C VAL A 132 28.25 4.27 8.73
N ASN A 133 27.59 5.34 9.14
CA ASN A 133 27.99 6.18 10.28
C ASN A 133 29.49 6.60 10.21
N ASN A 134 29.90 7.17 9.10
CA ASN A 134 31.27 7.65 8.79
C ASN A 134 32.29 6.55 8.49
N GLU A 135 31.96 5.28 8.68
CA GLU A 135 32.88 4.17 8.44
C GLU A 135 32.57 3.45 7.10
N PHE A 136 33.62 3.06 6.38
CA PHE A 136 33.44 2.16 5.25
C PHE A 136 32.93 0.81 5.72
N ALA A 137 31.71 0.46 5.34
CA ALA A 137 31.17 -0.87 5.54
C ALA A 137 31.60 -1.82 4.40
N CYS A 138 31.68 -1.32 3.16
CA CYS A 138 32.17 -2.10 2.02
C CYS A 138 32.79 -1.18 0.97
N PHE A 139 33.97 -1.53 0.48
CA PHE A 139 34.57 -0.90 -0.69
C PHE A 139 35.03 -2.01 -1.68
N PRO A 140 34.22 -2.29 -2.74
CA PRO A 140 34.49 -3.37 -3.70
C PRO A 140 35.44 -2.95 -4.81
N ASP A 141 36.05 -3.93 -5.53
CA ASP A 141 36.91 -3.67 -6.69
C ASP A 141 36.17 -3.11 -7.89
N HIS A 142 34.90 -3.51 -8.07
CA HIS A 142 34.12 -3.22 -9.26
C HIS A 142 33.13 -2.07 -9.02
N HIS A 143 33.55 -1.06 -8.23
CA HIS A 143 32.76 0.16 -8.03
C HIS A 143 32.83 1.12 -9.21
N GLU A 144 33.80 0.95 -10.12
CA GLU A 144 34.01 1.80 -11.28
C GLU A 144 32.76 1.86 -12.17
N GLY A 145 32.35 3.06 -12.51
CA GLY A 145 31.16 3.31 -13.33
C GLY A 145 29.83 3.26 -12.57
N ARG A 146 29.82 2.87 -11.29
CA ARG A 146 28.60 2.93 -10.46
C ARG A 146 28.37 4.35 -9.91
N ARG A 147 27.10 4.74 -9.83
CA ARG A 147 26.70 6.04 -9.28
C ARG A 147 26.71 5.99 -7.77
N ILE A 148 26.87 7.15 -7.14
CA ILE A 148 27.02 7.29 -5.69
C ILE A 148 25.88 8.13 -5.14
N GLY A 149 25.09 7.54 -4.23
CA GLY A 149 24.11 8.22 -3.40
C GLY A 149 24.66 8.34 -1.99
N ALA A 150 25.08 9.54 -1.60
CA ALA A 150 25.73 9.77 -0.32
C ALA A 150 25.12 10.95 0.43
N ILE A 151 25.35 10.96 1.73
CA ILE A 151 24.98 12.03 2.67
C ILE A 151 26.25 12.35 3.48
N ASP A 152 26.61 13.63 3.54
CA ASP A 152 27.78 14.07 4.28
C ASP A 152 27.54 14.21 5.80
N GLU A 153 28.58 14.54 6.55
CA GLU A 153 28.49 14.72 8.00
C GLU A 153 27.64 15.95 8.42
N GLN A 154 27.28 16.83 7.51
CA GLN A 154 26.33 17.92 7.71
C GLN A 154 24.91 17.58 7.27
N MET A 155 24.62 16.31 7.01
CA MET A 155 23.33 15.79 6.53
C MET A 155 22.93 16.31 5.14
N MET A 156 23.89 16.80 4.35
CA MET A 156 23.63 17.29 2.99
C MET A 156 23.83 16.16 1.98
N GLY A 157 22.99 16.13 0.96
CA GLY A 157 23.13 15.18 -0.14
C GLY A 157 24.42 15.40 -0.93
N ALA A 158 25.05 14.30 -1.32
CA ALA A 158 26.29 14.26 -2.09
C ALA A 158 26.20 13.17 -3.17
N ILE A 159 25.38 13.41 -4.20
CA ILE A 159 25.14 12.49 -5.31
C ILE A 159 26.16 12.76 -6.42
N GLY A 160 26.81 11.69 -6.93
CA GLY A 160 27.82 11.81 -7.97
C GLY A 160 27.94 10.60 -8.89
N TYR A 161 28.79 10.75 -9.90
CA TYR A 161 29.03 9.74 -10.94
C TYR A 161 30.01 8.65 -10.52
N SER A 162 31.02 9.02 -9.69
CA SER A 162 32.12 8.12 -9.36
C SER A 162 32.65 8.35 -7.96
N ALA A 163 33.15 7.29 -7.35
CA ALA A 163 33.92 7.34 -6.12
C ALA A 163 35.37 7.02 -6.38
N SER A 164 36.28 7.64 -5.66
CA SER A 164 37.66 7.25 -5.58
C SER A 164 38.09 7.01 -4.13
N PHE A 165 38.86 5.96 -3.88
CA PHE A 165 39.34 5.56 -2.57
C PHE A 165 40.84 5.35 -2.62
N SER A 166 41.55 5.83 -1.62
CA SER A 166 42.90 5.37 -1.33
C SER A 166 43.07 5.18 0.17
N GLY A 167 43.61 4.04 0.52
CA GLY A 167 43.97 3.72 1.89
C GLY A 167 45.44 3.36 1.97
N LYS A 168 46.09 3.70 3.09
CA LYS A 168 47.47 3.35 3.36
C LYS A 168 47.69 3.08 4.84
N VAL A 169 48.67 2.24 5.13
CA VAL A 169 49.20 2.00 6.46
C VAL A 169 50.69 2.18 6.50
N VAL A 170 51.20 2.75 7.60
CA VAL A 170 52.63 2.95 7.83
C VAL A 170 53.04 2.17 9.07
N ILE A 171 54.01 1.27 8.93
CA ILE A 171 54.66 0.49 9.99
C ILE A 171 56.15 0.75 9.91
N ASP A 172 56.77 1.20 11.00
CA ASP A 172 58.21 1.54 11.07
C ASP A 172 58.73 2.43 9.92
N GLY A 173 57.87 3.40 9.49
CA GLY A 173 58.19 4.32 8.40
C GLY A 173 58.03 3.74 7.00
N VAL A 174 57.67 2.49 6.84
CA VAL A 174 57.33 1.85 5.54
C VAL A 174 55.85 1.97 5.28
N GLU A 175 55.50 2.54 4.11
CA GLU A 175 54.13 2.71 3.67
C GLU A 175 53.68 1.59 2.72
N LYS A 176 52.47 1.03 2.93
CA LYS A 176 51.80 0.11 2.02
C LYS A 176 50.35 0.50 1.80
N PRO A 177 49.81 0.27 0.59
CA PRO A 177 48.40 0.62 0.28
C PRO A 177 47.41 -0.37 0.90
N ILE A 178 46.31 0.14 1.44
CA ILE A 178 45.12 -0.62 1.74
C ILE A 178 44.25 -0.65 0.48
N LYS A 179 44.01 -1.83 -0.05
CA LYS A 179 43.35 -1.99 -1.34
C LYS A 179 41.84 -1.90 -1.25
N ARG A 180 41.25 -2.46 -0.17
CA ARG A 180 39.81 -2.61 0.01
C ARG A 180 39.41 -2.54 1.48
N VAL A 181 38.09 -2.44 1.71
CA VAL A 181 37.50 -2.56 3.04
C VAL A 181 36.39 -3.62 3.01
N ASN A 182 36.42 -4.57 3.97
CA ASN A 182 35.46 -5.66 4.12
C ASN A 182 35.16 -6.43 2.81
N TYR A 183 36.22 -6.72 2.07
CA TYR A 183 36.15 -7.43 0.80
C TYR A 183 37.17 -8.56 0.75
N ASN A 184 37.05 -9.42 -0.26
CA ASN A 184 37.96 -10.57 -0.37
C ASN A 184 39.42 -10.13 -0.46
N ARG A 185 40.30 -10.75 0.34
CA ARG A 185 41.74 -10.53 0.29
C ARG A 185 42.33 -11.30 -0.91
N GLY A 186 42.88 -10.57 -1.86
CA GLY A 186 43.60 -11.13 -3.02
C GLY A 186 45.08 -11.43 -2.73
N GLU A 187 45.78 -11.94 -3.74
CA GLU A 187 47.22 -12.18 -3.69
C GLU A 187 47.94 -10.81 -3.63
N ASP A 188 48.95 -10.71 -2.76
CA ASP A 188 49.75 -9.51 -2.51
C ASP A 188 48.92 -8.27 -2.17
N GLU A 189 47.75 -8.44 -1.59
CA GLU A 189 46.85 -7.37 -1.19
C GLU A 189 46.74 -7.25 0.32
N LEU A 190 46.46 -5.97 0.74
CA LEU A 190 46.14 -5.61 2.09
C LEU A 190 44.70 -5.09 2.17
N VAL A 191 43.92 -5.66 3.03
CA VAL A 191 42.51 -5.37 3.24
C VAL A 191 42.25 -4.95 4.69
N LEU A 192 41.47 -3.91 4.90
CA LEU A 192 40.97 -3.48 6.20
C LEU A 192 39.61 -4.16 6.48
N TYR A 193 39.52 -4.82 7.62
CA TYR A 193 38.27 -5.41 8.12
C TYR A 193 37.81 -4.71 9.40
N ASN A 194 36.52 -4.43 9.50
CA ASN A 194 35.85 -3.89 10.68
C ASN A 194 34.59 -4.68 11.01
N ILE A 195 33.86 -4.25 12.04
CA ILE A 195 32.65 -4.94 12.55
C ILE A 195 31.55 -5.10 11.50
N HIS A 196 31.49 -4.27 10.47
CA HIS A 196 30.51 -4.38 9.40
C HIS A 196 30.69 -5.67 8.54
N ASN A 197 31.87 -6.30 8.55
CA ASN A 197 32.07 -7.64 7.98
C ASN A 197 31.33 -8.74 8.76
N GLY A 198 30.95 -8.48 9.99
CA GLY A 198 30.38 -9.43 10.94
C GLY A 198 31.34 -9.71 12.10
N THR A 199 31.26 -10.91 12.67
CA THR A 199 32.01 -11.27 13.90
C THR A 199 33.46 -11.70 13.64
N SER A 200 33.87 -11.82 12.38
CA SER A 200 35.25 -12.20 11.99
C SER A 200 35.61 -11.75 10.59
N THR A 201 36.89 -11.81 10.23
CA THR A 201 37.39 -11.49 8.89
C THR A 201 36.92 -12.47 7.81
N ASN A 202 36.55 -13.70 8.19
CA ASN A 202 36.21 -14.81 7.29
C ASN A 202 37.30 -15.12 6.23
N THR A 203 38.55 -14.80 6.53
CA THR A 203 39.71 -15.08 5.65
C THR A 203 40.26 -16.47 5.90
N ASN A 204 41.04 -16.96 4.94
CA ASN A 204 41.81 -18.24 5.07
C ASN A 204 43.12 -17.98 5.83
N GLU A 205 43.82 -19.10 6.12
CA GLU A 205 45.08 -19.10 6.86
C GLU A 205 46.30 -18.59 6.05
N TYR A 206 46.18 -18.39 4.75
CA TYR A 206 47.32 -17.99 3.90
C TYR A 206 47.60 -16.48 3.96
N GLY A 207 48.06 -16.00 5.12
CA GLY A 207 48.40 -14.61 5.30
C GLY A 207 48.66 -14.21 6.75
N THR A 208 48.85 -12.94 6.98
CA THR A 208 49.01 -12.37 8.32
C THR A 208 47.89 -11.34 8.61
N GLU A 209 47.38 -11.40 9.83
CA GLU A 209 46.38 -10.48 10.31
C GLU A 209 46.86 -9.72 11.53
N LEU A 210 46.82 -8.38 11.47
CA LEU A 210 47.06 -7.50 12.61
C LEU A 210 45.73 -7.08 13.21
N LEU A 211 45.47 -7.48 14.44
CA LEU A 211 44.38 -6.90 15.24
C LEU A 211 44.81 -5.56 15.78
N VAL A 212 44.10 -4.51 15.47
CA VAL A 212 44.43 -3.13 15.81
C VAL A 212 43.25 -2.43 16.51
N GLU A 213 43.55 -1.50 17.39
CA GLU A 213 42.58 -0.66 18.09
C GLU A 213 43.04 0.81 17.96
N LEU A 214 42.08 1.72 17.68
CA LEU A 214 42.42 3.15 17.55
C LEU A 214 42.96 3.72 18.87
N VAL A 215 43.87 4.64 18.77
CA VAL A 215 44.35 5.41 19.92
C VAL A 215 43.21 6.28 20.44
N GLU A 216 43.15 6.48 21.75
CA GLU A 216 42.10 7.30 22.40
C GLU A 216 42.05 8.72 21.75
N GLY A 217 40.85 9.12 21.37
CA GLY A 217 40.57 10.40 20.70
C GLY A 217 40.59 10.34 19.17
N ASP A 218 41.05 9.25 18.56
CA ASP A 218 40.94 9.02 17.12
C ASP A 218 39.58 8.38 16.78
N SER A 219 39.06 8.70 15.62
CA SER A 219 37.81 8.13 15.09
C SER A 219 37.89 7.92 13.58
N TRP A 220 37.15 6.89 13.11
CA TRP A 220 37.05 6.65 11.68
C TRP A 220 36.19 7.71 11.01
N HIS A 221 36.67 8.18 9.85
CA HIS A 221 35.95 8.98 8.88
C HIS A 221 36.35 8.51 7.48
N THR A 222 35.58 8.84 6.47
CA THR A 222 35.92 8.49 5.09
C THR A 222 37.19 9.20 4.58
N ASN A 223 37.53 10.32 5.21
CA ASN A 223 38.84 10.97 5.05
C ASN A 223 39.43 11.18 6.44
N CYS A 224 40.45 10.39 6.78
CA CYS A 224 41.10 10.47 8.10
C CYS A 224 42.53 10.02 8.07
N ASP A 225 43.33 10.59 9.00
CA ASP A 225 44.64 10.11 9.42
C ASP A 225 44.57 9.71 10.88
N VAL A 226 44.58 8.41 11.16
CA VAL A 226 44.39 7.85 12.52
C VAL A 226 45.61 7.04 12.93
N LYS A 227 45.78 6.90 14.26
CA LYS A 227 46.77 6.02 14.85
C LYS A 227 46.06 4.81 15.51
N ALA A 228 46.64 3.64 15.36
CA ALA A 228 46.14 2.43 15.97
C ALA A 228 47.25 1.65 16.65
N VAL A 229 46.92 1.03 17.77
CA VAL A 229 47.85 0.15 18.51
C VAL A 229 47.65 -1.29 18.06
N VAL A 230 48.73 -1.97 17.72
CA VAL A 230 48.73 -3.41 17.40
C VAL A 230 48.51 -4.19 18.68
N LYS A 231 47.36 -4.88 18.74
CA LYS A 231 46.94 -5.69 19.90
C LYS A 231 47.36 -7.16 19.81
N ALA A 232 47.44 -7.69 18.57
CA ALA A 232 47.90 -9.05 18.32
C ALA A 232 48.29 -9.22 16.86
N ILE A 233 49.18 -10.20 16.59
CA ILE A 233 49.63 -10.57 15.26
C ILE A 233 49.33 -12.05 15.05
N TYR A 234 48.61 -12.39 14.01
CA TYR A 234 48.24 -13.75 13.65
C TYR A 234 48.86 -14.12 12.29
N ALA A 235 50.09 -14.66 12.33
CA ALA A 235 50.75 -15.14 11.15
C ALA A 235 50.26 -16.55 10.81
N ASP A 236 50.10 -16.82 9.51
CA ASP A 236 49.55 -18.09 8.98
C ASP A 236 48.21 -18.48 9.63
N LYS A 237 47.39 -17.51 9.88
CA LYS A 237 46.04 -17.64 10.42
C LYS A 237 45.12 -16.66 9.73
N GLY A 238 43.88 -17.06 9.64
CA GLY A 238 42.79 -16.19 9.20
C GLY A 238 41.64 -16.22 10.20
N ASN A 239 40.51 -15.68 9.79
CA ASN A 239 39.27 -15.70 10.55
C ASN A 239 39.38 -15.02 11.94
N THR A 240 40.16 -13.94 12.02
CA THR A 240 40.32 -13.16 13.26
C THR A 240 38.99 -12.53 13.68
N ALA A 241 38.67 -12.61 14.97
CA ALA A 241 37.47 -12.01 15.53
C ALA A 241 37.47 -10.49 15.43
N LEU A 242 36.31 -9.93 15.09
CA LEU A 242 36.06 -8.49 15.01
C LEU A 242 35.09 -8.06 16.12
N THR A 243 35.35 -6.88 16.69
CA THR A 243 34.50 -6.25 17.70
C THR A 243 34.21 -4.80 17.30
N ALA A 244 33.33 -4.14 18.03
CA ALA A 244 33.00 -2.74 17.78
C ALA A 244 34.21 -1.77 17.95
N THR A 245 35.25 -2.17 18.67
CA THR A 245 36.43 -1.32 18.96
C THR A 245 37.69 -1.79 18.26
N THR A 246 37.67 -2.93 17.56
CA THR A 246 38.84 -3.51 16.91
C THR A 246 38.66 -3.63 15.40
N ASN A 247 39.73 -3.40 14.69
CA ASN A 247 39.84 -3.61 13.26
C ASN A 247 40.95 -4.60 12.95
N VAL A 248 40.96 -5.17 11.75
CA VAL A 248 41.99 -6.10 11.30
C VAL A 248 42.57 -5.65 9.98
N LEU A 249 43.89 -5.48 9.93
CA LEU A 249 44.62 -5.37 8.68
C LEU A 249 45.04 -6.77 8.27
N SER A 250 44.52 -7.27 7.14
CA SER A 250 44.76 -8.64 6.65
C SER A 250 45.54 -8.58 5.35
N GLY A 251 46.77 -9.13 5.35
CA GLY A 251 47.69 -9.14 4.24
C GLY A 251 47.99 -10.57 3.72
N HIS A 252 48.16 -10.72 2.39
CA HIS A 252 48.64 -11.95 1.74
C HIS A 252 49.99 -11.65 1.07
N GLY A 253 50.84 -12.66 0.89
CA GLY A 253 52.11 -12.59 0.15
C GLY A 253 53.03 -11.47 0.68
N GLU A 254 53.42 -10.53 -0.17
CA GLU A 254 54.25 -9.38 0.22
C GLU A 254 53.63 -8.53 1.34
N MET A 255 52.32 -8.41 1.36
CA MET A 255 51.62 -7.68 2.42
C MET A 255 51.62 -8.43 3.73
N ALA A 256 51.56 -9.77 3.72
CA ALA A 256 51.76 -10.56 4.93
C ALA A 256 53.15 -10.39 5.52
N ALA A 257 54.19 -10.43 4.65
CA ALA A 257 55.58 -10.17 5.06
C ALA A 257 55.75 -8.76 5.66
N PHE A 258 55.08 -7.77 5.09
CA PHE A 258 55.06 -6.39 5.63
C PHE A 258 54.38 -6.34 7.01
N LEU A 259 53.19 -6.93 7.17
CA LEU A 259 52.50 -6.93 8.45
C LEU A 259 53.31 -7.66 9.56
N ASN A 260 54.07 -8.71 9.21
CA ASN A 260 54.95 -9.40 10.15
C ASN A 260 56.15 -8.56 10.66
N THR A 261 56.37 -7.36 10.14
CA THR A 261 57.41 -6.44 10.70
C THR A 261 56.92 -5.70 11.96
N ALA A 262 55.59 -5.63 12.17
CA ALA A 262 54.99 -5.05 13.36
C ALA A 262 55.21 -5.91 14.59
N LYS A 263 55.10 -5.27 15.78
CA LYS A 263 55.10 -5.94 17.07
C LYS A 263 53.87 -5.56 17.89
N GLU A 264 53.44 -6.44 18.76
CA GLU A 264 52.38 -6.09 19.74
C GLU A 264 52.80 -4.86 20.56
N GLY A 265 51.91 -3.91 20.69
CA GLY A 265 52.12 -2.61 21.32
C GLY A 265 52.65 -1.51 20.39
N ASP A 266 53.07 -1.81 19.18
CA ASP A 266 53.45 -0.78 18.21
C ASP A 266 52.26 0.12 17.86
N THR A 267 52.55 1.41 17.65
CA THR A 267 51.58 2.35 17.13
C THR A 267 51.84 2.55 15.64
N ILE A 268 50.84 2.21 14.83
CA ILE A 268 50.84 2.34 13.38
C ILE A 268 49.98 3.51 12.94
N ALA A 269 50.26 4.10 11.78
CA ALA A 269 49.40 5.13 11.19
C ALA A 269 48.60 4.56 10.02
N ILE A 270 47.31 4.90 9.98
CA ILE A 270 46.41 4.54 8.89
C ILE A 270 45.75 5.78 8.34
N SER A 271 45.83 5.97 7.02
CA SER A 271 45.18 7.07 6.32
C SER A 271 44.17 6.52 5.34
N LEU A 272 42.99 7.14 5.33
CA LEU A 272 41.93 6.85 4.34
C LEU A 272 41.59 8.17 3.63
N SER A 273 41.32 8.06 2.33
CA SER A 273 40.89 9.20 1.51
C SER A 273 39.80 8.76 0.55
N PHE A 274 38.74 9.54 0.51
CA PHE A 274 37.57 9.29 -0.32
C PHE A 274 37.10 10.56 -1.01
N ALA A 275 36.80 10.47 -2.29
CA ALA A 275 36.24 11.58 -3.04
C ALA A 275 35.10 11.12 -3.95
N ILE A 276 34.10 11.97 -4.12
CA ILE A 276 32.99 11.82 -5.08
C ILE A 276 33.22 12.86 -6.18
N ASP A 277 33.32 12.40 -7.44
CA ASP A 277 33.63 13.25 -8.63
C ASP A 277 34.89 14.09 -8.43
N GLY A 278 35.90 13.53 -7.75
CA GLY A 278 37.15 14.19 -7.45
C GLY A 278 37.11 15.20 -6.28
N VAL A 279 35.98 15.39 -5.64
CA VAL A 279 35.79 16.26 -4.47
C VAL A 279 35.90 15.44 -3.20
N GLN A 280 36.92 15.70 -2.38
CA GLN A 280 37.03 15.10 -1.05
C GLN A 280 36.01 15.72 -0.10
N LYS A 281 35.23 14.87 0.54
CA LYS A 281 34.22 15.25 1.52
C LYS A 281 34.03 14.09 2.50
N ASN A 282 33.89 14.39 3.77
CA ASN A 282 33.51 13.38 4.75
C ASN A 282 32.07 12.97 4.52
N ILE A 283 31.86 11.68 4.37
CA ILE A 283 30.58 11.09 4.08
C ILE A 283 30.14 10.28 5.30
N SER A 284 28.93 10.56 5.78
CA SER A 284 28.37 9.83 6.90
C SER A 284 27.63 8.55 6.47
N GLN A 285 26.95 8.62 5.32
CA GLN A 285 26.20 7.48 4.77
C GLN A 285 26.41 7.41 3.26
N CYS A 286 26.55 6.22 2.70
CA CYS A 286 26.72 6.04 1.27
C CYS A 286 26.17 4.71 0.78
N ILE A 287 25.37 4.76 -0.27
CA ILE A 287 24.86 3.60 -1.01
C ILE A 287 25.25 3.73 -2.48
N GLY A 288 25.79 2.67 -3.07
CA GLY A 288 26.06 2.59 -4.51
C GLY A 288 24.75 2.56 -5.32
N GLY A 289 24.79 3.13 -6.52
CA GLY A 289 23.70 3.10 -7.47
C GLY A 289 23.94 2.15 -8.63
N ASP A 290 23.17 2.29 -9.71
CA ASP A 290 23.40 1.53 -10.93
C ASP A 290 24.61 2.04 -11.74
N THR A 291 24.89 1.40 -12.88
CA THR A 291 26.03 1.72 -13.74
C THR A 291 25.69 2.73 -14.85
N TYR A 292 24.42 3.12 -14.98
CA TYR A 292 23.99 4.11 -15.98
C TYR A 292 24.22 5.53 -15.47
N ALA A 293 23.93 6.52 -16.29
CA ALA A 293 23.96 7.92 -15.88
C ALA A 293 23.01 8.18 -14.70
N LEU A 294 23.25 9.30 -13.99
CA LEU A 294 22.21 9.80 -13.07
C LEU A 294 20.89 9.94 -13.83
N ILE A 295 19.76 9.71 -13.16
CA ILE A 295 18.44 9.88 -13.78
C ILE A 295 17.98 11.34 -13.81
N VAL A 296 18.48 12.17 -12.87
CA VAL A 296 18.43 13.63 -12.91
C VAL A 296 19.85 14.15 -12.63
N ASP A 297 20.33 15.07 -13.45
CA ASP A 297 21.63 15.71 -13.26
C ASP A 297 21.52 17.21 -13.50
N SER A 298 21.97 17.98 -12.52
CA SER A 298 22.00 19.45 -12.57
C SER A 298 20.65 20.09 -12.94
N GLY A 299 19.56 19.50 -12.44
CA GLY A 299 18.18 19.95 -12.67
C GLY A 299 17.59 19.54 -14.01
N GLU A 300 18.24 18.63 -14.74
CA GLU A 300 17.75 18.13 -16.03
C GLU A 300 17.55 16.62 -15.98
N VAL A 301 16.45 16.12 -16.58
CA VAL A 301 16.20 14.68 -16.72
C VAL A 301 17.18 14.10 -17.73
N VAL A 302 17.88 13.05 -17.36
CA VAL A 302 18.84 12.37 -18.24
C VAL A 302 18.10 11.49 -19.23
N VAL A 303 18.27 11.78 -20.54
CA VAL A 303 17.54 11.11 -21.63
C VAL A 303 18.41 10.15 -22.46
N SER A 304 19.64 9.90 -22.03
CA SER A 304 20.58 8.98 -22.66
C SER A 304 21.11 7.94 -21.68
N ASN A 305 21.45 6.75 -22.20
CA ASN A 305 21.97 5.65 -21.36
C ASN A 305 21.05 5.31 -20.17
N PHE A 306 19.80 4.98 -20.44
CA PHE A 306 18.83 4.59 -19.45
C PHE A 306 18.32 3.15 -19.70
N TRP A 307 17.77 2.55 -18.65
CA TRP A 307 17.08 1.26 -18.76
C TRP A 307 15.67 1.50 -19.27
N ASP A 308 15.35 0.96 -20.45
CA ASP A 308 14.07 1.20 -21.14
C ASP A 308 12.93 0.30 -20.65
N GLU A 309 13.26 -0.83 -19.99
CA GLU A 309 12.25 -1.76 -19.51
C GLU A 309 11.41 -1.17 -18.39
N LEU A 310 10.09 -1.41 -18.46
CA LEU A 310 9.14 -0.99 -17.45
C LEU A 310 9.17 -1.96 -16.27
N HIS A 311 9.73 -1.50 -15.15
CA HIS A 311 9.85 -2.28 -13.92
C HIS A 311 9.50 -1.43 -12.69
N PRO A 312 9.24 -2.07 -11.51
CA PRO A 312 9.32 -1.35 -10.26
C PRO A 312 10.70 -0.72 -10.11
N ARG A 313 10.75 0.51 -9.60
CA ARG A 313 12.00 1.28 -9.46
C ARG A 313 12.09 1.89 -8.07
N THR A 314 13.34 2.08 -7.63
CA THR A 314 13.68 2.84 -6.41
C THR A 314 14.67 3.92 -6.76
N ALA A 315 14.46 5.14 -6.28
CA ALA A 315 15.36 6.27 -6.53
C ALA A 315 15.65 7.06 -5.25
N PHE A 316 16.83 7.65 -5.24
CA PHE A 316 17.29 8.61 -4.24
C PHE A 316 17.72 9.90 -4.93
N GLY A 317 17.33 11.05 -4.36
CA GLY A 317 17.64 12.35 -4.94
C GLY A 317 17.88 13.42 -3.89
N GLN A 318 18.39 14.55 -4.36
CA GLN A 318 18.63 15.74 -3.56
C GLN A 318 18.18 17.02 -4.29
N SER A 319 17.78 18.05 -3.52
CA SER A 319 17.57 19.41 -4.01
C SER A 319 18.86 20.06 -4.56
N ALA A 320 18.75 21.23 -5.15
CA ALA A 320 19.90 21.99 -5.67
C ALA A 320 20.88 22.36 -4.55
N GLU A 321 20.37 22.71 -3.39
CA GLU A 321 21.13 23.03 -2.18
C GLU A 321 21.64 21.76 -1.46
N GLY A 322 21.11 20.59 -1.79
CA GLY A 322 21.41 19.32 -1.15
C GLY A 322 20.74 19.12 0.22
N ASP A 323 19.87 20.01 0.64
CA ASP A 323 19.26 20.05 1.96
C ASP A 323 17.87 19.38 2.01
N THR A 324 17.26 19.09 0.88
CA THR A 324 16.06 18.24 0.80
C THR A 324 16.44 16.92 0.14
N LEU A 325 16.28 15.83 0.88
CA LEU A 325 16.50 14.48 0.36
C LEU A 325 15.16 13.85 -0.06
N ILE A 326 15.17 13.16 -1.20
CA ILE A 326 13.98 12.66 -1.86
C ILE A 326 14.15 11.17 -2.12
N PHE A 327 13.28 10.37 -1.53
CA PHE A 327 13.17 8.93 -1.79
C PHE A 327 11.95 8.71 -2.66
N CYS A 328 12.06 7.84 -3.65
CA CYS A 328 10.94 7.48 -4.52
C CYS A 328 10.92 5.99 -4.80
N VAL A 329 9.72 5.41 -4.75
CA VAL A 329 9.46 4.06 -5.23
C VAL A 329 8.31 4.12 -6.24
N VAL A 330 8.47 3.48 -7.38
CA VAL A 330 7.43 3.29 -8.38
C VAL A 330 7.10 1.81 -8.46
N ASP A 331 5.83 1.47 -8.29
CA ASP A 331 5.34 0.09 -8.44
C ASP A 331 5.34 -0.37 -9.90
N GLY A 332 5.35 -1.67 -10.13
CA GLY A 332 5.26 -2.25 -11.47
C GLY A 332 4.93 -3.73 -11.46
N ARG A 333 4.85 -4.33 -12.65
CA ARG A 333 4.54 -5.77 -12.86
C ARG A 333 3.16 -6.20 -12.36
N GLY A 334 2.23 -5.24 -12.20
CA GLY A 334 0.89 -5.51 -11.71
C GLY A 334 -0.11 -4.48 -12.23
N LYS A 335 -0.98 -3.96 -11.34
CA LYS A 335 -1.90 -2.86 -11.69
C LYS A 335 -1.14 -1.61 -12.12
N SER A 336 -0.02 -1.31 -11.48
CA SER A 336 0.96 -0.33 -11.93
C SER A 336 1.83 -0.97 -12.99
N VAL A 337 2.00 -0.31 -14.14
CA VAL A 337 2.78 -0.86 -15.27
C VAL A 337 4.29 -0.81 -15.03
N GLY A 338 4.75 0.03 -14.10
CA GLY A 338 6.17 0.33 -13.90
C GLY A 338 6.68 1.42 -14.81
N CYS A 339 7.92 1.83 -14.59
CA CYS A 339 8.57 2.86 -15.40
C CYS A 339 9.98 2.45 -15.82
N ASN A 340 10.47 3.08 -16.89
CA ASN A 340 11.89 3.08 -17.22
C ASN A 340 12.64 4.10 -16.36
N THR A 341 13.96 4.16 -16.45
CA THR A 341 14.74 5.07 -15.58
C THR A 341 14.68 6.53 -16.03
N GLN A 342 14.32 6.82 -17.28
CA GLN A 342 14.05 8.19 -17.75
C GLN A 342 12.77 8.75 -17.13
N ASP A 343 11.68 7.96 -17.12
CA ASP A 343 10.42 8.34 -16.48
C ASP A 343 10.57 8.49 -14.97
N LEU A 344 11.36 7.61 -14.34
CA LEU A 344 11.71 7.75 -12.93
C LEU A 344 12.41 9.09 -12.68
N GLY A 345 13.34 9.49 -13.57
CA GLY A 345 13.99 10.80 -13.54
C GLY A 345 12.99 11.94 -13.67
N ALA A 346 12.01 11.84 -14.58
CA ALA A 346 10.97 12.84 -14.75
C ALA A 346 10.11 13.00 -13.48
N ILE A 347 9.75 11.89 -12.83
CA ILE A 347 9.03 11.90 -11.55
C ILE A 347 9.89 12.56 -10.46
N MET A 348 11.16 12.17 -10.31
CA MET A 348 12.06 12.74 -9.33
C MET A 348 12.25 14.25 -9.54
N HIS A 349 12.47 14.69 -10.79
CA HIS A 349 12.60 16.11 -11.13
C HIS A 349 11.31 16.89 -10.81
N HIS A 350 10.13 16.35 -11.14
CA HIS A 350 8.84 16.98 -10.82
C HIS A 350 8.69 17.25 -9.31
N TYR A 351 9.20 16.34 -8.47
CA TYR A 351 9.18 16.49 -7.01
C TYR A 351 10.39 17.22 -6.41
N GLY A 352 11.22 17.85 -7.24
CA GLY A 352 12.25 18.80 -6.84
C GLY A 352 13.67 18.23 -6.77
N ALA A 353 13.93 17.07 -7.35
CA ALA A 353 15.29 16.56 -7.43
C ALA A 353 16.12 17.40 -8.43
N TYR A 354 17.26 17.88 -7.97
CA TYR A 354 18.31 18.51 -8.79
C TYR A 354 19.34 17.49 -9.27
N LYS A 355 19.63 16.49 -8.40
CA LYS A 355 20.35 15.27 -8.75
C LYS A 355 19.59 14.07 -8.22
N ALA A 356 19.55 12.99 -8.99
CA ALA A 356 18.95 11.71 -8.56
C ALA A 356 19.60 10.54 -9.27
N LEU A 357 19.60 9.38 -8.59
CA LEU A 357 20.08 8.10 -9.12
C LEU A 357 19.05 7.01 -8.89
N ASN A 358 19.13 5.96 -9.69
CA ASN A 358 18.36 4.73 -9.53
C ASN A 358 19.11 3.74 -8.62
N TRP A 359 18.40 3.19 -7.64
CA TRP A 359 18.84 2.07 -6.79
C TRP A 359 18.26 0.74 -7.28
N ASP A 360 18.43 -0.34 -6.47
CA ASP A 360 17.87 -1.65 -6.83
C ASP A 360 16.35 -1.60 -6.93
N GLY A 361 15.87 -2.11 -8.04
CA GLY A 361 14.47 -2.09 -8.44
C GLY A 361 13.82 -3.48 -8.39
N GLY A 362 12.76 -3.63 -9.18
CA GLY A 362 12.04 -4.90 -9.30
C GLY A 362 11.40 -5.34 -8.00
N GLY A 363 11.62 -6.58 -7.60
CA GLY A 363 11.10 -7.13 -6.34
C GLY A 363 11.68 -6.51 -5.09
N SER A 364 12.84 -5.84 -5.18
CA SER A 364 13.48 -5.15 -4.06
C SER A 364 12.83 -3.81 -3.74
N SER A 365 12.08 -3.19 -4.69
CA SER A 365 11.47 -1.87 -4.50
C SER A 365 10.53 -1.87 -3.31
N CYS A 366 10.92 -1.13 -2.26
CA CYS A 366 10.19 -1.02 -1.01
C CYS A 366 10.28 0.40 -0.47
N MET A 367 9.13 1.02 -0.18
CA MET A 367 9.02 2.23 0.64
C MET A 367 8.44 1.83 2.00
N TYR A 368 9.20 2.05 3.04
CA TYR A 368 8.80 1.86 4.43
C TYR A 368 8.39 3.18 5.06
N ILE A 369 7.26 3.19 5.76
CA ILE A 369 6.83 4.29 6.63
C ILE A 369 6.41 3.70 7.99
N LYS A 370 6.95 4.25 9.07
CA LYS A 370 6.62 3.81 10.44
C LYS A 370 5.11 3.86 10.68
N HIS A 371 4.59 2.87 11.38
CA HIS A 371 3.17 2.58 11.63
C HIS A 371 2.37 2.08 10.42
N PHE A 372 2.91 2.17 9.20
CA PHE A 372 2.26 1.68 7.97
C PHE A 372 2.97 0.46 7.38
N GLY A 373 4.25 0.24 7.76
CA GLY A 373 5.06 -0.83 7.16
C GLY A 373 5.48 -0.51 5.73
N GLN A 374 5.51 -1.51 4.86
CA GLN A 374 5.68 -1.31 3.42
C GLN A 374 4.41 -0.66 2.86
N VAL A 375 4.54 0.55 2.29
CA VAL A 375 3.39 1.31 1.77
C VAL A 375 3.15 1.11 0.28
N ASN A 376 4.13 0.61 -0.44
CA ASN A 376 4.02 0.26 -1.85
C ASN A 376 3.63 -1.22 -2.03
N ASN A 377 3.21 -1.61 -3.25
CA ASN A 377 2.87 -2.99 -3.57
C ASN A 377 4.08 -3.74 -4.13
N GLY A 378 4.76 -4.52 -3.30
CA GLY A 378 5.90 -5.31 -3.72
C GLY A 378 5.56 -6.29 -4.85
N SER A 379 6.31 -6.25 -5.96
CA SER A 379 6.05 -7.08 -7.14
C SER A 379 6.22 -8.59 -6.92
N ASP A 380 6.84 -8.99 -5.82
CA ASP A 380 6.96 -10.38 -5.40
C ASP A 380 5.75 -10.87 -4.57
N GLY A 381 4.76 -9.99 -4.32
CA GLY A 381 3.61 -10.26 -3.45
C GLY A 381 3.93 -10.18 -1.96
N HIS A 382 5.15 -9.83 -1.59
CA HIS A 382 5.62 -9.60 -0.22
C HIS A 382 6.83 -8.68 -0.24
N GLU A 383 7.19 -8.13 0.91
CA GLU A 383 8.40 -7.33 1.08
C GLU A 383 9.66 -8.22 0.99
N ARG A 384 10.52 -7.93 0.01
CA ARG A 384 11.76 -8.68 -0.19
C ARG A 384 12.81 -8.31 0.84
N ALA A 385 13.60 -9.29 1.29
CA ALA A 385 14.82 -9.06 2.05
C ALA A 385 15.91 -8.52 1.12
N CYS A 386 16.47 -7.36 1.44
CA CYS A 386 17.48 -6.63 0.68
C CYS A 386 18.83 -6.57 1.41
N GLY A 387 19.90 -6.28 0.68
CA GLY A 387 21.25 -6.18 1.25
C GLY A 387 21.45 -4.98 2.15
N ASN A 388 20.82 -3.87 1.83
CA ASN A 388 20.81 -2.63 2.64
C ASN A 388 19.60 -1.75 2.33
N GLY A 389 19.44 -0.67 3.11
CA GLY A 389 18.46 0.38 2.89
C GLY A 389 18.92 1.70 3.49
N MET A 390 18.36 2.81 3.00
CA MET A 390 18.58 4.16 3.53
C MET A 390 17.30 4.66 4.20
N PHE A 391 17.46 5.20 5.40
CA PHE A 391 16.33 5.64 6.22
C PHE A 391 16.50 7.06 6.73
N ALA A 392 15.40 7.78 6.78
CA ALA A 392 15.26 9.01 7.53
C ALA A 392 14.93 8.66 8.99
N VAL A 393 15.64 9.27 9.90
CA VAL A 393 15.62 8.94 11.34
C VAL A 393 15.36 10.21 12.14
N ALA A 394 14.37 10.15 13.05
CA ALA A 394 14.20 11.20 14.04
C ALA A 394 15.13 10.91 15.22
N THR A 395 16.03 11.86 15.54
CA THR A 395 16.94 11.80 16.67
C THR A 395 16.50 12.82 17.71
N LEU A 396 15.95 12.35 18.81
CA LEU A 396 15.32 13.17 19.84
C LEU A 396 16.26 13.39 21.02
N PRO A 397 16.25 14.59 21.65
CA PRO A 397 17.04 14.85 22.84
C PRO A 397 16.52 14.13 24.08
N GLU A 398 15.27 13.70 24.08
CA GLU A 398 14.60 12.99 25.17
C GLU A 398 13.43 12.13 24.65
N VAL A 399 12.99 11.17 25.42
CA VAL A 399 11.79 10.36 25.14
C VAL A 399 10.55 11.24 25.30
N ASP A 400 9.71 11.31 24.26
CA ASP A 400 8.42 12.01 24.32
C ASP A 400 7.32 11.18 23.64
N SER A 401 6.44 10.62 24.44
CA SER A 401 5.27 9.83 24.03
C SER A 401 3.95 10.60 24.08
N THR A 402 4.01 11.92 24.31
CA THR A 402 2.81 12.76 24.46
C THR A 402 2.35 13.30 23.10
N ILE A 403 1.12 12.96 22.72
CA ILE A 403 0.50 13.56 21.54
C ILE A 403 0.08 15.02 21.87
N VAL A 404 0.63 15.97 21.14
CA VAL A 404 0.34 17.41 21.28
C VAL A 404 -0.23 18.04 20.01
N LYS A 405 0.00 17.42 18.86
CA LYS A 405 -0.48 17.87 17.56
C LYS A 405 -1.30 16.77 16.90
N LEU A 406 -2.43 17.17 16.31
CA LEU A 406 -3.30 16.31 15.51
C LEU A 406 -3.29 16.78 14.05
N GLN A 407 -3.35 15.85 13.13
CA GLN A 407 -3.43 16.15 11.70
C GLN A 407 -4.38 15.16 11.04
N ALA A 408 -5.32 15.62 10.23
CA ALA A 408 -6.08 14.72 9.38
C ALA A 408 -5.17 14.18 8.26
N TYR A 409 -5.44 12.96 7.80
CA TYR A 409 -4.71 12.32 6.70
C TYR A 409 -4.70 13.17 5.42
N SER A 410 -5.76 13.95 5.23
CA SER A 410 -5.81 15.03 4.23
C SER A 410 -5.98 16.35 4.94
N THR A 411 -5.15 17.33 4.66
CA THR A 411 -5.21 18.67 5.24
C THR A 411 -6.41 19.48 4.70
N THR A 412 -6.99 19.05 3.58
CA THR A 412 -8.17 19.64 2.96
C THR A 412 -9.15 18.54 2.56
N LEU A 413 -10.35 18.58 3.11
CA LEU A 413 -11.46 17.73 2.72
C LEU A 413 -12.28 18.44 1.64
N ILE A 414 -12.38 17.81 0.48
CA ILE A 414 -13.20 18.30 -0.63
C ILE A 414 -14.49 17.49 -0.61
N LEU A 415 -15.59 18.08 -0.18
CA LEU A 415 -16.84 17.39 0.10
C LEU A 415 -18.02 18.10 -0.57
N PRO A 416 -19.04 17.34 -1.04
CA PRO A 416 -20.31 17.91 -1.43
C PRO A 416 -21.12 18.28 -0.19
N LYS A 417 -22.15 19.08 -0.37
CA LYS A 417 -23.11 19.35 0.71
C LYS A 417 -23.76 18.05 1.17
N TYR A 418 -23.84 17.86 2.48
CA TYR A 418 -24.27 16.63 3.16
C TYR A 418 -23.36 15.40 2.88
N GLY A 419 -22.17 15.64 2.33
CA GLY A 419 -21.15 14.61 2.24
C GLY A 419 -20.69 14.18 3.63
N VAL A 420 -20.65 12.87 3.85
CA VAL A 420 -20.26 12.25 5.14
C VAL A 420 -18.81 11.80 5.06
N HIS A 421 -18.00 12.21 6.04
CA HIS A 421 -16.59 11.84 6.09
C HIS A 421 -16.12 11.60 7.53
N ALA A 422 -15.46 10.48 7.76
CA ALA A 422 -14.78 10.18 9.03
C ALA A 422 -13.27 10.34 8.81
N PRO A 423 -12.68 11.50 9.15
CA PRO A 423 -11.25 11.71 8.89
C PRO A 423 -10.40 10.80 9.77
N LYS A 424 -9.43 10.13 9.14
CA LYS A 424 -8.37 9.43 9.85
C LYS A 424 -7.40 10.46 10.42
N ILE A 425 -7.13 10.40 11.73
CA ILE A 425 -6.36 11.42 12.43
C ILE A 425 -5.03 10.85 12.89
N LEU A 426 -3.96 11.55 12.56
CA LEU A 426 -2.59 11.28 12.95
C LEU A 426 -2.24 12.08 14.21
N GLY A 427 -1.47 11.48 15.12
CA GLY A 427 -1.04 12.10 16.37
C GLY A 427 0.48 12.24 16.47
N TYR A 428 0.95 13.45 16.75
CA TYR A 428 2.38 13.77 16.81
C TYR A 428 2.77 14.31 18.19
N ASN A 429 4.02 14.05 18.56
CA ASN A 429 4.64 14.71 19.72
C ASN A 429 5.14 16.13 19.38
N LYS A 430 5.76 16.81 20.34
CA LYS A 430 6.31 18.16 20.18
C LYS A 430 7.49 18.26 19.19
N TYR A 431 8.07 17.14 18.81
CA TYR A 431 9.17 17.03 17.84
C TYR A 431 8.67 16.62 16.44
N ASP A 432 7.36 16.63 16.22
CA ASP A 432 6.73 16.18 14.96
C ASP A 432 6.96 14.70 14.63
N VAL A 433 7.27 13.85 15.61
CA VAL A 433 7.29 12.40 15.42
C VAL A 433 5.88 11.86 15.45
N LEU A 434 5.51 11.08 14.45
CA LEU A 434 4.23 10.38 14.39
C LEU A 434 4.21 9.27 15.45
N LEU A 435 3.34 9.42 16.47
CA LEU A 435 3.17 8.46 17.56
C LEU A 435 2.00 7.51 17.32
N ASP A 436 0.94 7.99 16.68
CA ASP A 436 -0.29 7.23 16.44
C ASP A 436 -0.83 7.56 15.04
N ALA A 437 -1.00 6.54 14.21
CA ALA A 437 -1.49 6.67 12.84
C ALA A 437 -3.02 6.67 12.73
N ASN A 438 -3.75 6.50 13.85
CA ASN A 438 -5.21 6.51 13.87
C ASN A 438 -5.77 6.84 15.25
N VAL A 439 -5.55 8.08 15.69
CA VAL A 439 -5.96 8.57 17.00
C VAL A 439 -7.47 8.47 17.15
N GLN A 440 -7.92 7.66 18.10
CA GLN A 440 -9.33 7.49 18.41
C GLN A 440 -9.84 8.53 19.41
N GLY A 441 -11.17 8.82 19.40
CA GLY A 441 -11.81 9.73 20.36
C GLY A 441 -11.38 11.19 20.19
N VAL A 442 -11.10 11.60 18.96
CA VAL A 442 -10.86 13.00 18.60
C VAL A 442 -12.20 13.68 18.45
N GLU A 443 -12.38 14.80 19.11
CA GLU A 443 -13.53 15.69 18.96
C GLU A 443 -13.34 16.57 17.72
N LEU A 444 -14.35 16.62 16.85
CA LEU A 444 -14.39 17.47 15.66
C LEU A 444 -15.26 18.70 15.97
N ILE A 445 -14.66 19.86 16.01
CA ILE A 445 -15.33 21.13 16.39
C ILE A 445 -15.33 22.06 15.19
N CYS A 446 -16.49 22.50 14.77
CA CYS A 446 -16.62 23.46 13.66
C CYS A 446 -17.79 24.42 13.86
N ASP A 447 -17.82 25.48 13.08
CA ASP A 447 -19.00 26.34 12.96
C ASP A 447 -20.18 25.51 12.40
N PRO A 448 -21.40 25.63 12.95
CA PRO A 448 -22.58 24.95 12.40
C PRO A 448 -22.86 25.22 10.92
N ALA A 449 -22.37 26.33 10.37
CA ALA A 449 -22.45 26.61 8.93
C ALA A 449 -21.50 25.77 8.09
N VAL A 450 -20.42 25.26 8.69
CA VAL A 450 -19.45 24.36 8.03
C VAL A 450 -19.96 22.93 8.04
N GLY A 451 -20.56 22.49 9.14
CA GLY A 451 -21.11 21.16 9.28
C GLY A 451 -21.39 20.75 10.73
N TYR A 452 -21.62 19.48 10.92
CA TYR A 452 -21.84 18.87 12.23
C TYR A 452 -21.35 17.43 12.26
N VAL A 453 -21.22 16.86 13.45
CA VAL A 453 -20.88 15.44 13.65
C VAL A 453 -22.19 14.67 13.87
N ASN A 454 -22.40 13.60 13.11
CA ASN A 454 -23.58 12.74 13.25
C ASN A 454 -23.44 11.76 14.42
N ASP A 455 -24.48 10.98 14.71
CA ASP A 455 -24.51 10.00 15.81
C ASP A 455 -23.45 8.90 15.68
N ASN A 456 -22.94 8.66 14.48
CA ASN A 456 -21.86 7.70 14.21
C ASN A 456 -20.44 8.32 14.37
N GLY A 457 -20.35 9.58 14.77
CA GLY A 457 -19.09 10.29 14.94
C GLY A 457 -18.45 10.78 13.63
N ALA A 458 -19.15 10.71 12.51
CA ALA A 458 -18.68 11.22 11.22
C ALA A 458 -19.09 12.66 11.00
N PHE A 459 -18.21 13.44 10.36
CA PHE A 459 -18.49 14.80 9.95
C PHE A 459 -19.43 14.83 8.74
N VAL A 460 -20.44 15.70 8.79
CA VAL A 460 -21.37 15.98 7.70
C VAL A 460 -21.17 17.41 7.22
N CYS A 461 -20.81 17.59 5.96
CA CYS A 461 -20.48 18.89 5.37
C CYS A 461 -21.74 19.71 5.04
N LEU A 462 -21.78 20.96 5.46
CA LEU A 462 -22.81 21.93 5.08
C LEU A 462 -22.23 23.12 4.30
N GLY A 463 -20.96 23.43 4.50
CA GLY A 463 -20.27 24.57 3.90
C GLY A 463 -18.76 24.47 3.97
N SER A 464 -18.09 25.43 3.35
CA SER A 464 -16.63 25.56 3.44
C SER A 464 -16.23 26.19 4.76
N GLY A 465 -15.10 25.79 5.32
CA GLY A 465 -14.55 26.34 6.56
C GLY A 465 -13.47 25.45 7.17
N VAL A 466 -13.36 25.50 8.49
CA VAL A 466 -12.33 24.77 9.25
C VAL A 466 -12.98 23.86 10.29
N ILE A 467 -12.46 22.65 10.42
CA ILE A 467 -12.73 21.76 11.54
C ILE A 467 -11.51 21.80 12.45
N THR A 468 -11.70 22.12 13.72
CA THR A 468 -10.69 21.97 14.76
C THR A 468 -10.75 20.53 15.30
N LEU A 469 -9.61 19.86 15.31
CA LEU A 469 -9.40 18.55 15.90
C LEU A 469 -8.92 18.72 17.34
N GLN A 470 -9.56 18.04 18.29
CA GLN A 470 -9.21 18.17 19.70
C GLN A 470 -9.24 16.83 20.42
N LYS A 471 -8.17 16.53 21.19
CA LYS A 471 -8.14 15.43 22.15
C LYS A 471 -7.29 15.83 23.36
N GLY A 472 -7.93 16.11 24.49
CA GLY A 472 -7.24 16.69 25.64
C GLY A 472 -6.57 18.02 25.27
N ASN A 473 -5.23 18.09 25.43
CA ASN A 473 -4.44 19.26 25.03
C ASN A 473 -3.99 19.24 23.56
N ALA A 474 -4.07 18.11 22.90
CA ALA A 474 -3.68 17.98 21.50
C ALA A 474 -4.67 18.71 20.58
N ARG A 475 -4.15 19.41 19.57
CA ARG A 475 -4.91 20.23 18.64
C ARG A 475 -4.44 20.00 17.20
N GLY A 476 -5.34 20.25 16.27
CA GLY A 476 -5.09 20.31 14.84
C GLY A 476 -6.24 20.97 14.09
N GLU A 477 -6.07 21.15 12.81
CA GLU A 477 -7.09 21.72 11.94
C GLU A 477 -7.14 20.98 10.62
N VAL A 478 -8.32 20.91 10.02
CA VAL A 478 -8.53 20.44 8.66
C VAL A 478 -9.46 21.41 7.93
N GLN A 479 -9.07 21.77 6.71
CA GLN A 479 -9.87 22.64 5.87
C GLN A 479 -11.01 21.85 5.23
N VAL A 480 -12.18 22.44 5.14
CA VAL A 480 -13.31 21.89 4.39
C VAL A 480 -13.59 22.81 3.22
N ARG A 481 -13.62 22.24 2.03
CA ARG A 481 -13.99 22.90 0.79
C ARG A 481 -15.25 22.26 0.24
N LEU A 482 -16.33 23.02 0.21
CA LEU A 482 -17.57 22.60 -0.40
C LEU A 482 -17.45 22.55 -1.92
N VAL A 483 -17.98 21.49 -2.54
CA VAL A 483 -18.24 21.40 -3.98
C VAL A 483 -19.73 21.46 -4.18
N GLU A 484 -20.18 22.44 -4.95
CA GLU A 484 -21.58 22.62 -5.33
C GLU A 484 -21.89 21.90 -6.65
N ASP A 485 -23.16 21.73 -6.96
CA ASP A 485 -23.66 21.17 -8.22
C ASP A 485 -23.11 19.77 -8.57
N VAL A 486 -23.05 18.89 -7.58
CA VAL A 486 -22.61 17.51 -7.76
C VAL A 486 -23.77 16.61 -8.19
N ALA A 487 -23.51 15.68 -9.08
CA ALA A 487 -24.40 14.57 -9.38
C ALA A 487 -24.39 13.56 -8.21
N ILE A 488 -25.52 12.92 -7.98
CA ILE A 488 -25.62 11.79 -7.04
C ILE A 488 -25.80 10.50 -7.82
N SER A 489 -25.40 9.40 -7.19
CA SER A 489 -25.63 8.04 -7.68
C SER A 489 -25.98 7.15 -6.49
N MET A 490 -27.00 6.33 -6.63
CA MET A 490 -27.24 5.23 -5.71
C MET A 490 -26.18 4.15 -5.95
N ARG A 491 -25.59 3.62 -4.89
CA ARG A 491 -24.50 2.63 -5.01
C ARG A 491 -24.92 1.37 -5.75
N LEU A 492 -26.21 1.04 -5.74
CA LEU A 492 -26.79 -0.09 -6.43
C LEU A 492 -27.94 0.36 -7.33
N ASP A 493 -27.96 -0.08 -8.58
CA ASP A 493 -29.06 0.15 -9.53
C ASP A 493 -30.29 -0.72 -9.20
N THR A 494 -30.06 -1.86 -8.54
CA THR A 494 -31.13 -2.81 -8.16
C THR A 494 -30.86 -3.38 -6.78
N VAL A 495 -31.89 -3.43 -5.95
CA VAL A 495 -31.88 -4.14 -4.67
C VAL A 495 -32.97 -5.18 -4.64
N VAL A 496 -32.67 -6.34 -4.06
CA VAL A 496 -33.65 -7.40 -3.84
C VAL A 496 -33.92 -7.54 -2.34
N ILE A 497 -35.17 -7.36 -1.95
CA ILE A 497 -35.62 -7.42 -0.56
C ILE A 497 -36.28 -8.77 -0.34
N TYR A 498 -35.67 -9.63 0.48
CA TYR A 498 -36.15 -10.99 0.76
C TYR A 498 -36.84 -11.13 2.10
N ASP A 499 -36.74 -10.14 2.97
CA ASP A 499 -37.30 -10.15 4.32
C ASP A 499 -37.75 -8.76 4.77
N ALA A 500 -38.19 -8.64 6.00
CA ALA A 500 -38.58 -7.38 6.63
C ALA A 500 -37.41 -6.62 7.26
N SER A 501 -36.17 -7.02 7.00
CA SER A 501 -35.02 -6.30 7.52
C SER A 501 -34.90 -4.90 6.92
N ASP A 502 -34.29 -4.01 7.68
CA ASP A 502 -34.08 -2.64 7.28
C ASP A 502 -32.96 -2.56 6.24
N TYR A 503 -33.26 -2.07 5.05
CA TYR A 503 -32.29 -1.75 4.02
C TYR A 503 -32.17 -0.22 3.89
N TYR A 504 -30.97 0.30 4.09
CA TYR A 504 -30.68 1.73 3.88
C TYR A 504 -30.07 1.95 2.51
N VAL A 505 -30.68 2.81 1.71
CA VAL A 505 -30.17 3.17 0.38
C VAL A 505 -28.94 4.04 0.56
N GLU A 506 -27.80 3.53 0.11
CA GLU A 506 -26.54 4.28 0.10
C GLU A 506 -26.47 5.13 -1.15
N VAL A 507 -26.26 6.45 -0.95
CA VAL A 507 -26.10 7.42 -2.01
C VAL A 507 -24.69 8.00 -1.96
N VAL A 508 -24.09 8.12 -3.11
CA VAL A 508 -22.74 8.68 -3.26
C VAL A 508 -22.74 9.83 -4.26
N SER A 509 -21.75 10.68 -4.14
CA SER A 509 -21.35 11.64 -5.15
C SER A 509 -19.89 11.43 -5.46
N THR A 510 -19.55 11.31 -6.74
CA THR A 510 -18.17 11.09 -7.18
C THR A 510 -17.47 12.42 -7.39
N ILE A 511 -16.45 12.71 -6.60
CA ILE A 511 -15.58 13.88 -6.74
C ILE A 511 -14.20 13.40 -7.17
N GLY A 512 -13.83 13.70 -8.41
CA GLY A 512 -12.62 13.12 -9.01
C GLY A 512 -12.76 11.60 -9.15
N LYS A 513 -12.02 10.83 -8.35
CA LYS A 513 -12.08 9.36 -8.30
C LYS A 513 -12.69 8.82 -6.99
N ASN A 514 -13.09 9.71 -6.10
CA ASN A 514 -13.56 9.35 -4.76
C ASN A 514 -15.08 9.42 -4.69
N ASP A 515 -15.70 8.33 -4.29
CA ASP A 515 -17.11 8.28 -3.93
C ASP A 515 -17.27 8.78 -2.50
N ILE A 516 -18.00 9.87 -2.35
CA ILE A 516 -18.33 10.46 -1.07
C ILE A 516 -19.77 10.10 -0.75
N THR A 517 -20.00 9.43 0.36
CA THR A 517 -21.34 9.10 0.82
C THR A 517 -22.10 10.38 1.14
N ILE A 518 -23.31 10.51 0.62
CA ILE A 518 -24.24 11.59 0.94
C ILE A 518 -25.16 11.11 2.06
N GLN A 519 -25.41 11.94 3.04
CA GLN A 519 -26.36 11.61 4.10
C GLN A 519 -27.76 11.41 3.52
N SER A 520 -28.29 10.22 3.62
CA SER A 520 -29.56 9.82 2.99
C SER A 520 -30.73 10.70 3.40
N SER A 521 -30.72 11.24 4.62
CA SER A 521 -31.75 12.18 5.12
C SER A 521 -31.73 13.58 4.45
N ALA A 522 -30.72 13.86 3.63
CA ALA A 522 -30.65 15.08 2.84
C ALA A 522 -31.38 14.97 1.49
N LEU A 523 -31.84 13.78 1.12
CA LEU A 523 -32.56 13.54 -0.11
C LEU A 523 -34.06 13.58 0.13
N ASP A 524 -34.78 13.99 -0.89
CA ASP A 524 -36.23 13.75 -0.99
C ASP A 524 -36.45 12.40 -1.66
N TRP A 525 -37.07 11.47 -0.93
CA TRP A 525 -37.28 10.10 -1.36
C TRP A 525 -38.69 9.85 -1.88
N PHE A 526 -38.82 9.06 -2.95
CA PHE A 526 -40.09 8.66 -3.55
C PHE A 526 -40.05 7.19 -3.97
N VAL A 527 -41.21 6.55 -3.92
CA VAL A 527 -41.42 5.19 -4.45
C VAL A 527 -42.55 5.24 -5.45
N ALA A 528 -42.35 4.68 -6.63
CA ALA A 528 -43.35 4.69 -7.70
C ALA A 528 -44.63 3.93 -7.31
N ASP A 529 -44.50 2.81 -6.59
CA ASP A 529 -45.61 2.03 -6.06
C ASP A 529 -45.40 1.71 -4.57
N THR A 530 -46.02 2.51 -3.72
CA THR A 530 -45.94 2.37 -2.25
C THR A 530 -46.66 1.10 -1.72
N THR A 531 -47.40 0.40 -2.56
CA THR A 531 -48.01 -0.93 -2.19
C THR A 531 -46.97 -2.06 -2.29
N ILE A 532 -45.85 -1.83 -2.99
CA ILE A 532 -44.75 -2.80 -3.16
C ILE A 532 -43.63 -2.51 -2.16
N ALA A 533 -43.19 -1.26 -2.05
CA ALA A 533 -42.15 -0.85 -1.12
C ALA A 533 -42.40 0.55 -0.58
N THR A 534 -41.84 0.89 0.58
CA THR A 534 -41.85 2.24 1.14
C THR A 534 -40.44 2.64 1.51
N ILE A 535 -40.14 3.94 1.45
CA ILE A 535 -38.89 4.53 1.89
C ILE A 535 -39.17 5.68 2.84
N ASP A 536 -38.42 5.80 3.92
CA ASP A 536 -38.55 6.93 4.84
C ASP A 536 -37.56 8.06 4.54
N ALA A 537 -37.62 9.13 5.31
CA ALA A 537 -36.73 10.29 5.14
C ALA A 537 -35.26 9.97 5.44
N ALA A 538 -34.95 8.90 6.15
CA ALA A 538 -33.59 8.43 6.40
C ALA A 538 -33.03 7.54 5.27
N GLY A 539 -33.83 7.29 4.22
CA GLY A 539 -33.45 6.40 3.14
C GLY A 539 -33.64 4.91 3.49
N LYS A 540 -34.40 4.58 4.53
CA LYS A 540 -34.72 3.23 4.92
C LYS A 540 -35.82 2.68 4.02
N LEU A 541 -35.48 1.68 3.23
CA LEU A 541 -36.36 1.01 2.25
C LEU A 541 -36.94 -0.26 2.85
N ASN A 542 -38.27 -0.39 2.85
CA ASN A 542 -38.98 -1.55 3.37
C ASN A 542 -39.83 -2.18 2.27
N GLY A 543 -39.77 -3.50 2.13
CA GLY A 543 -40.69 -4.27 1.29
C GLY A 543 -42.09 -4.40 1.96
N VAL A 544 -43.13 -4.12 1.19
CA VAL A 544 -44.51 -4.22 1.64
C VAL A 544 -45.20 -5.46 1.02
N ARG A 545 -45.01 -5.69 -0.28
CA ARG A 545 -45.62 -6.77 -1.05
C ARG A 545 -44.65 -7.19 -2.16
N ASN A 546 -44.65 -8.49 -2.50
CA ASN A 546 -43.84 -8.96 -3.63
C ASN A 546 -44.19 -8.21 -4.92
N GLY A 547 -43.15 -7.83 -5.67
CA GLY A 547 -43.27 -7.05 -6.87
C GLY A 547 -42.02 -6.27 -7.18
N ILE A 548 -42.08 -5.42 -8.21
CA ILE A 548 -40.96 -4.56 -8.64
C ILE A 548 -41.47 -3.13 -8.65
N THR A 549 -40.71 -2.22 -8.05
CA THR A 549 -41.01 -0.78 -8.05
C THR A 549 -39.71 0.02 -8.20
N GLU A 550 -39.82 1.26 -8.63
CA GLU A 550 -38.70 2.19 -8.68
C GLU A 550 -38.70 3.08 -7.43
N VAL A 551 -37.50 3.33 -6.91
CA VAL A 551 -37.24 4.24 -5.80
C VAL A 551 -36.38 5.38 -6.34
N TYR A 552 -36.78 6.61 -6.05
CA TYR A 552 -36.10 7.80 -6.52
C TYR A 552 -35.55 8.62 -5.35
N GLY A 553 -34.33 9.08 -5.50
CA GLY A 553 -33.70 10.06 -4.61
C GLY A 553 -33.49 11.37 -5.35
N LEU A 554 -34.03 12.46 -4.83
CA LEU A 554 -33.84 13.80 -5.38
C LEU A 554 -32.93 14.61 -4.46
N PHE A 555 -31.86 15.17 -5.01
CA PHE A 555 -30.89 15.99 -4.31
C PHE A 555 -30.45 17.18 -5.16
N ASN A 556 -30.71 18.42 -4.69
CA ASN A 556 -30.34 19.66 -5.39
C ASN A 556 -30.77 19.67 -6.88
N GLY A 557 -31.92 19.10 -7.19
CA GLY A 557 -32.42 19.00 -8.57
C GLY A 557 -31.85 17.85 -9.38
N ASN A 558 -30.87 17.10 -8.88
CA ASN A 558 -30.41 15.85 -9.47
C ASN A 558 -31.25 14.70 -8.94
N ILE A 559 -31.60 13.76 -9.80
CA ILE A 559 -32.39 12.59 -9.45
C ILE A 559 -31.65 11.34 -9.89
N ASP A 560 -31.67 10.33 -9.03
CA ASP A 560 -31.23 9.00 -9.38
C ASP A 560 -32.27 7.95 -9.01
N THR A 561 -32.21 6.76 -9.61
CA THR A 561 -33.24 5.75 -9.54
C THR A 561 -32.66 4.37 -9.21
N LEU A 562 -33.27 3.71 -8.23
CA LEU A 562 -33.00 2.34 -7.81
C LEU A 562 -34.21 1.45 -8.12
N VAL A 563 -34.01 0.27 -8.65
CA VAL A 563 -35.06 -0.74 -8.82
C VAL A 563 -35.14 -1.60 -7.54
N ALA A 564 -36.24 -1.54 -6.83
CA ALA A 564 -36.53 -2.40 -5.69
C ALA A 564 -37.34 -3.64 -6.16
N LYS A 565 -36.77 -4.82 -5.99
CA LYS A 565 -37.43 -6.13 -6.20
C LYS A 565 -37.76 -6.72 -4.85
N VAL A 566 -39.02 -6.71 -4.47
CA VAL A 566 -39.47 -7.34 -3.23
C VAL A 566 -39.84 -8.77 -3.54
N GLN A 567 -39.12 -9.72 -2.93
CA GLN A 567 -39.28 -11.17 -3.10
C GLN A 567 -39.19 -11.83 -1.73
N ILE A 568 -40.16 -11.53 -0.87
CA ILE A 568 -40.21 -12.09 0.49
C ILE A 568 -40.67 -13.55 0.38
N PRO A 569 -39.84 -14.54 0.82
CA PRO A 569 -40.17 -15.92 0.68
C PRO A 569 -41.32 -16.32 1.61
N ALA A 570 -42.25 -17.10 1.10
CA ALA A 570 -43.15 -17.89 1.94
C ALA A 570 -42.34 -18.92 2.74
N SER A 571 -42.87 -19.60 3.68
CA SER A 571 -42.29 -20.51 4.68
C SER A 571 -41.27 -21.58 4.20
N LYS A 572 -40.73 -21.50 2.99
CA LYS A 572 -39.74 -22.44 2.42
C LYS A 572 -38.43 -21.69 2.08
N PRO A 573 -37.28 -22.41 2.11
CA PRO A 573 -35.99 -21.83 1.64
C PRO A 573 -36.12 -21.30 0.21
N LEU A 574 -35.70 -20.08 -0.01
CA LEU A 574 -35.63 -19.47 -1.35
C LEU A 574 -34.55 -20.18 -2.18
N ARG A 575 -34.93 -20.73 -3.35
CA ARG A 575 -33.95 -21.26 -4.30
C ARG A 575 -33.24 -20.08 -4.97
N PHE A 576 -32.03 -19.79 -4.53
CA PHE A 576 -31.22 -18.65 -4.97
C PHE A 576 -30.61 -18.88 -6.34
N ASP A 577 -30.11 -20.13 -6.58
CA ASP A 577 -29.51 -20.52 -7.86
C ASP A 577 -29.90 -21.99 -8.17
N ASP A 578 -30.22 -22.26 -9.41
CA ASP A 578 -30.60 -23.61 -9.90
C ASP A 578 -29.50 -24.24 -10.77
N PHE A 579 -28.43 -23.50 -11.12
CA PHE A 579 -27.41 -23.87 -12.08
C PHE A 579 -27.90 -24.09 -13.50
N ILE A 580 -29.10 -23.66 -13.85
CA ILE A 580 -29.79 -23.93 -15.13
C ILE A 580 -29.94 -22.63 -15.93
N GLN A 581 -30.86 -21.76 -15.47
CA GLN A 581 -31.22 -20.58 -16.19
C GLN A 581 -30.03 -19.58 -16.23
N ASP A 582 -29.67 -19.09 -17.42
CA ASP A 582 -28.60 -18.10 -17.61
C ASP A 582 -27.27 -18.46 -16.92
N TYR A 583 -26.96 -19.77 -16.83
CA TYR A 583 -25.79 -20.31 -16.12
C TYR A 583 -24.48 -19.61 -16.54
N ASP A 584 -24.23 -19.50 -17.85
CA ASP A 584 -22.98 -18.93 -18.38
C ASP A 584 -22.78 -17.45 -18.05
N THR A 585 -23.84 -16.75 -17.64
CA THR A 585 -23.77 -15.36 -17.18
C THR A 585 -23.47 -15.22 -15.70
N ARG A 586 -23.77 -16.27 -14.93
CA ARG A 586 -23.62 -16.29 -13.46
C ARG A 586 -22.40 -17.06 -12.98
N TRP A 587 -21.96 -18.06 -13.74
CA TRP A 587 -20.93 -18.98 -13.32
C TRP A 587 -19.82 -19.14 -14.38
N SER A 588 -18.58 -19.26 -13.90
CA SER A 588 -17.43 -19.65 -14.71
C SER A 588 -16.76 -20.86 -14.08
N MET A 589 -16.80 -22.02 -14.77
CA MET A 589 -16.19 -23.26 -14.30
C MET A 589 -14.74 -23.38 -14.73
N LYS A 590 -13.83 -23.70 -13.80
CA LYS A 590 -12.41 -23.95 -14.03
C LYS A 590 -11.96 -25.26 -13.37
N ALA A 591 -11.38 -26.15 -14.16
CA ALA A 591 -10.73 -27.35 -13.66
C ALA A 591 -9.23 -27.12 -13.47
N SER A 592 -8.66 -27.53 -12.33
CA SER A 592 -7.23 -27.32 -12.02
C SER A 592 -6.28 -28.27 -12.74
N ASN A 593 -6.80 -29.27 -13.47
CA ASN A 593 -5.98 -30.28 -14.15
C ASN A 593 -6.58 -30.63 -15.52
N SER A 594 -5.79 -30.54 -16.56
CA SER A 594 -6.18 -30.84 -17.95
C SER A 594 -6.50 -32.32 -18.24
N LYS A 595 -6.28 -33.24 -17.29
CA LYS A 595 -6.62 -34.66 -17.40
C LYS A 595 -8.05 -34.97 -16.93
N TRP A 596 -8.76 -33.95 -16.46
CA TRP A 596 -10.15 -34.05 -16.08
C TRP A 596 -11.02 -33.38 -17.14
N GLU A 597 -11.92 -34.16 -17.72
CA GLU A 597 -12.97 -33.61 -18.54
C GLU A 597 -14.19 -33.41 -17.64
N ALA A 598 -14.58 -32.15 -17.45
CA ALA A 598 -15.72 -31.78 -16.63
C ALA A 598 -16.71 -30.99 -17.50
N THR A 599 -17.95 -31.40 -17.49
CA THR A 599 -19.05 -30.72 -18.18
C THR A 599 -20.24 -30.65 -17.28
N LEU A 600 -20.83 -29.46 -17.10
CA LEU A 600 -22.09 -29.28 -16.41
C LEU A 600 -23.22 -29.32 -17.47
N GLN A 601 -24.08 -30.34 -17.41
CA GLN A 601 -25.35 -30.38 -18.17
C GLN A 601 -26.41 -29.65 -17.36
N ASN A 602 -26.89 -28.54 -17.88
CA ASN A 602 -27.78 -27.60 -17.21
C ASN A 602 -29.11 -27.39 -17.95
N GLN A 603 -29.53 -28.36 -18.74
CA GLN A 603 -30.81 -28.30 -19.52
C GLN A 603 -31.98 -28.84 -18.74
N GLU A 604 -31.73 -29.65 -17.72
CA GLU A 604 -32.75 -30.28 -16.88
C GLU A 604 -32.45 -30.07 -15.40
N ASP A 605 -33.47 -30.07 -14.55
CA ASP A 605 -33.38 -29.97 -13.10
C ASP A 605 -33.35 -31.34 -12.45
N PRO A 606 -32.34 -31.77 -11.72
CA PRO A 606 -31.13 -31.00 -11.34
C PRO A 606 -30.09 -30.89 -12.45
N ALA A 607 -29.35 -29.78 -12.50
CA ALA A 607 -28.17 -29.67 -13.32
C ALA A 607 -27.16 -30.74 -12.89
N THR A 608 -26.53 -31.45 -13.83
CA THR A 608 -25.65 -32.57 -13.51
C THR A 608 -24.24 -32.32 -13.98
N LEU A 609 -23.25 -32.39 -13.06
CA LEU A 609 -21.86 -32.36 -13.35
C LEU A 609 -21.37 -33.74 -13.80
N TYR A 610 -20.98 -33.87 -15.05
CA TYR A 610 -20.32 -35.05 -15.61
C TYR A 610 -18.81 -34.90 -15.53
N LEU A 611 -18.15 -35.91 -14.95
CA LEU A 611 -16.72 -35.96 -14.83
C LEU A 611 -16.17 -37.22 -15.48
N ASN A 612 -15.19 -37.07 -16.35
CA ASN A 612 -14.40 -38.16 -16.89
C ASN A 612 -12.97 -38.02 -16.37
N PHE A 613 -12.56 -38.94 -15.52
CA PHE A 613 -11.27 -38.94 -14.87
C PHE A 613 -10.34 -39.98 -15.48
N THR A 614 -9.23 -39.51 -16.06
CA THR A 614 -8.25 -40.37 -16.75
C THR A 614 -7.04 -40.72 -15.90
N GLY A 615 -7.02 -40.44 -14.61
CA GLY A 615 -5.98 -40.75 -13.65
C GLY A 615 -4.97 -39.63 -13.42
N GLY A 616 -4.40 -39.52 -12.22
CA GLY A 616 -3.34 -38.57 -11.90
C GLY A 616 -3.55 -37.88 -10.56
N ARG A 617 -2.95 -36.76 -10.37
CA ARG A 617 -2.82 -36.00 -9.12
C ARG A 617 -4.13 -35.32 -8.71
N GLN A 618 -4.16 -34.86 -7.45
CA GLN A 618 -5.21 -34.05 -6.84
C GLN A 618 -5.79 -33.02 -7.83
N ALA A 619 -7.11 -33.00 -7.99
CA ALA A 619 -7.83 -32.10 -8.87
C ALA A 619 -8.92 -31.38 -8.10
N ASN A 620 -9.16 -30.15 -8.50
CA ASN A 620 -10.27 -29.33 -8.00
C ASN A 620 -11.05 -28.80 -9.19
N ILE A 621 -12.34 -28.67 -9.05
CA ILE A 621 -13.17 -27.87 -9.93
C ILE A 621 -13.68 -26.68 -9.13
N LYS A 622 -13.48 -25.50 -9.68
CA LYS A 622 -13.92 -24.24 -9.09
C LYS A 622 -14.94 -23.57 -9.99
N TRP A 623 -16.07 -23.24 -9.43
CA TRP A 623 -17.06 -22.35 -10.03
C TRP A 623 -16.87 -20.97 -9.42
N GLU A 624 -16.47 -20.01 -10.23
CA GLU A 624 -16.40 -18.60 -9.84
C GLU A 624 -17.74 -17.93 -10.16
N SER A 625 -18.21 -17.11 -9.23
CA SER A 625 -19.45 -16.35 -9.33
C SER A 625 -19.21 -14.91 -8.86
N GLY A 626 -20.12 -14.03 -9.18
CA GLY A 626 -20.21 -12.67 -8.64
C GLY A 626 -21.60 -12.40 -8.11
N GLN A 627 -22.38 -13.47 -7.87
CA GLN A 627 -23.75 -13.33 -7.42
C GLN A 627 -23.82 -12.76 -6.01
N THR A 628 -24.79 -11.90 -5.80
CA THR A 628 -24.86 -11.06 -4.61
C THR A 628 -26.04 -11.51 -3.72
N LEU A 629 -25.75 -11.74 -2.44
CA LEU A 629 -26.74 -11.97 -1.40
C LEU A 629 -27.12 -10.64 -0.76
N TYR A 630 -28.40 -10.43 -0.54
CA TYR A 630 -28.97 -9.23 0.08
C TYR A 630 -29.76 -9.60 1.33
N SER A 631 -30.06 -8.64 2.18
CA SER A 631 -30.98 -8.76 3.30
C SER A 631 -30.64 -9.82 4.35
N ALA A 632 -29.34 -10.02 4.62
CA ALA A 632 -28.85 -10.83 5.74
C ALA A 632 -29.51 -12.21 5.92
N PRO A 633 -29.40 -13.17 4.97
CA PRO A 633 -29.89 -14.51 5.17
C PRO A 633 -29.20 -15.20 6.35
N ASN A 634 -29.88 -16.09 7.02
CA ASN A 634 -29.34 -16.89 8.13
C ASN A 634 -28.38 -17.97 7.62
N GLU A 635 -28.80 -18.65 6.54
CA GLU A 635 -28.04 -19.76 5.98
C GLU A 635 -27.99 -19.65 4.44
N LEU A 636 -26.86 -20.07 3.88
CA LEU A 636 -26.69 -20.44 2.49
C LEU A 636 -26.53 -21.96 2.44
N ILE A 637 -27.36 -22.64 1.66
CA ILE A 637 -27.39 -24.09 1.55
C ILE A 637 -27.07 -24.49 0.10
N PHE A 638 -25.94 -25.14 -0.12
CA PHE A 638 -25.62 -25.75 -1.41
C PHE A 638 -26.00 -27.22 -1.36
N ARG A 639 -26.95 -27.61 -2.20
CA ARG A 639 -27.53 -28.96 -2.24
C ARG A 639 -27.05 -29.74 -3.44
N LEU A 640 -26.47 -30.92 -3.20
CA LEU A 640 -25.94 -31.79 -4.23
C LEU A 640 -26.08 -33.27 -3.84
N THR A 641 -25.85 -34.16 -4.79
CA THR A 641 -25.73 -35.61 -4.54
C THR A 641 -24.36 -36.07 -4.94
N PRO A 642 -23.38 -36.17 -4.02
CA PRO A 642 -22.04 -36.71 -4.31
C PRO A 642 -22.15 -38.19 -4.73
N GLN A 643 -21.30 -38.62 -5.68
CA GLN A 643 -21.24 -40.02 -6.10
C GLN A 643 -19.99 -40.68 -5.51
N GLY A 644 -20.17 -41.77 -4.76
CA GLY A 644 -19.09 -42.50 -4.11
C GLY A 644 -18.26 -41.61 -3.17
N ASP A 645 -17.00 -41.96 -2.97
CA ASP A 645 -16.04 -41.23 -2.14
C ASP A 645 -15.18 -40.22 -2.94
N LEU A 646 -15.66 -39.79 -4.10
CA LEU A 646 -14.90 -38.94 -5.03
C LEU A 646 -14.59 -37.57 -4.43
N ILE A 647 -15.58 -36.92 -3.81
CA ILE A 647 -15.40 -35.58 -3.24
C ILE A 647 -14.76 -35.68 -1.85
N SER A 648 -13.60 -35.06 -1.66
CA SER A 648 -12.89 -35.01 -0.37
C SER A 648 -13.19 -33.75 0.43
N LYS A 649 -13.55 -32.65 -0.25
CA LYS A 649 -13.78 -31.35 0.39
C LYS A 649 -14.62 -30.45 -0.49
N ILE A 650 -15.53 -29.71 0.13
CA ILE A 650 -16.30 -28.62 -0.50
C ILE A 650 -15.92 -27.32 0.18
N THR A 651 -15.60 -26.30 -0.62
CA THR A 651 -15.27 -24.95 -0.12
C THR A 651 -16.17 -23.92 -0.80
N ILE A 652 -16.78 -23.04 -0.02
CA ILE A 652 -17.60 -21.91 -0.47
C ILE A 652 -16.93 -20.61 -0.02
N GLY A 653 -16.62 -19.75 -0.97
CA GLY A 653 -16.00 -18.44 -0.73
C GLY A 653 -17.03 -17.32 -0.78
N LEU A 654 -16.98 -16.43 0.21
CA LEU A 654 -17.88 -15.29 0.38
C LEU A 654 -17.07 -14.03 0.66
N THR A 655 -17.42 -12.91 0.02
CA THR A 655 -16.83 -11.61 0.29
C THR A 655 -17.90 -10.64 0.78
N ALA A 656 -17.67 -10.08 1.96
CA ALA A 656 -18.55 -9.12 2.61
C ALA A 656 -17.96 -7.70 2.57
N ASN A 657 -18.78 -6.70 2.82
CA ASN A 657 -18.38 -5.31 3.02
C ASN A 657 -17.54 -4.75 1.87
N ASN A 658 -18.09 -4.81 0.66
CA ASN A 658 -17.48 -4.25 -0.58
C ASN A 658 -16.04 -4.72 -0.85
N GLY A 659 -15.73 -5.99 -0.55
CA GLY A 659 -14.43 -6.59 -0.82
C GLY A 659 -13.42 -6.52 0.34
N VAL A 660 -13.81 -5.98 1.50
CA VAL A 660 -12.90 -5.83 2.64
C VAL A 660 -12.70 -7.14 3.41
N THR A 661 -13.71 -7.99 3.48
CA THR A 661 -13.65 -9.25 4.25
C THR A 661 -14.01 -10.44 3.38
N THR A 662 -13.04 -11.29 3.07
CA THR A 662 -13.24 -12.58 2.40
C THR A 662 -13.21 -13.71 3.42
N ILE A 663 -14.22 -14.57 3.40
CA ILE A 663 -14.36 -15.73 4.29
C ILE A 663 -14.58 -16.98 3.44
N ASN A 664 -13.85 -18.05 3.76
CA ASN A 664 -14.01 -19.35 3.13
C ASN A 664 -14.60 -20.33 4.15
N PHE A 665 -15.78 -20.85 3.84
CA PHE A 665 -16.36 -21.99 4.56
C PHE A 665 -15.91 -23.29 3.89
N SER A 666 -15.52 -24.31 4.66
CA SER A 666 -15.14 -25.61 4.12
C SER A 666 -15.71 -26.75 4.95
N THR A 667 -16.13 -27.82 4.28
CA THR A 667 -16.52 -29.09 4.92
C THR A 667 -15.83 -30.27 4.24
N GLU A 668 -15.49 -31.27 5.05
CA GLU A 668 -14.99 -32.59 4.64
C GLU A 668 -16.01 -33.70 4.99
N ASP A 669 -17.12 -33.34 5.60
CA ASP A 669 -18.24 -34.25 5.90
C ASP A 669 -19.08 -34.42 4.65
N ILE A 670 -18.74 -35.40 3.82
CA ILE A 670 -19.38 -35.68 2.53
C ILE A 670 -20.18 -36.97 2.63
N LEU A 671 -21.47 -36.85 2.31
CA LEU A 671 -22.39 -38.02 2.27
C LEU A 671 -22.40 -38.65 0.88
N SER A 672 -21.77 -39.82 0.74
CA SER A 672 -21.69 -40.54 -0.55
C SER A 672 -23.05 -41.09 -0.96
N ASP A 673 -23.36 -40.97 -2.25
CA ASP A 673 -24.57 -41.55 -2.91
C ASP A 673 -25.91 -41.13 -2.28
N GLN A 674 -25.93 -40.02 -1.56
CA GLN A 674 -27.12 -39.43 -0.95
C GLN A 674 -27.16 -37.94 -1.19
N GLN A 675 -28.35 -37.40 -1.34
CA GLN A 675 -28.53 -35.95 -1.37
C GLN A 675 -28.11 -35.36 -0.03
N MET A 676 -27.23 -34.35 -0.09
CA MET A 676 -26.77 -33.65 1.09
C MET A 676 -26.87 -32.13 0.93
N ASP A 677 -26.91 -31.46 2.06
CA ASP A 677 -26.88 -30.01 2.18
C ASP A 677 -25.55 -29.55 2.80
N VAL A 678 -24.83 -28.76 2.08
CA VAL A 678 -23.69 -28.01 2.61
C VAL A 678 -24.23 -26.69 3.17
N VAL A 679 -24.37 -26.62 4.48
CA VAL A 679 -25.01 -25.50 5.18
C VAL A 679 -23.97 -24.54 5.69
N VAL A 680 -23.90 -23.34 5.10
CA VAL A 680 -23.11 -22.21 5.58
C VAL A 680 -24.01 -21.36 6.49
N ARG A 681 -23.80 -21.41 7.79
CA ARG A 681 -24.51 -20.58 8.76
C ARG A 681 -23.87 -19.19 8.78
N LEU A 682 -24.51 -18.25 8.11
CA LEU A 682 -24.02 -16.88 7.96
C LEU A 682 -24.08 -16.12 9.29
N ASP A 683 -25.08 -16.40 10.11
CA ASP A 683 -25.21 -15.88 11.47
C ASP A 683 -24.05 -16.31 12.39
N SER A 684 -23.60 -17.57 12.25
CA SER A 684 -22.42 -18.07 12.99
C SER A 684 -21.12 -17.57 12.38
N LEU A 685 -21.03 -17.48 11.06
CA LEU A 685 -19.85 -17.10 10.31
C LEU A 685 -19.49 -15.61 10.52
N PHE A 686 -20.50 -14.75 10.47
CA PHE A 686 -20.35 -13.29 10.65
C PHE A 686 -20.65 -12.86 12.10
N GLY A 687 -21.25 -13.72 12.92
CA GLY A 687 -21.61 -13.44 14.30
C GLY A 687 -22.57 -12.27 14.42
N ALA A 688 -22.38 -11.42 15.42
CA ALA A 688 -23.18 -10.21 15.62
C ALA A 688 -23.09 -9.19 14.46
N LYS A 689 -22.19 -9.42 13.49
CA LYS A 689 -22.06 -8.62 12.27
C LYS A 689 -22.89 -9.14 11.11
N ASN A 690 -23.62 -10.25 11.26
CA ASN A 690 -24.57 -10.70 10.24
C ASN A 690 -25.82 -9.81 10.26
N ASP A 691 -25.64 -8.56 9.91
CA ASP A 691 -26.68 -7.55 9.76
C ASP A 691 -26.55 -6.87 8.39
N ILE A 692 -27.47 -5.99 8.06
CA ILE A 692 -27.53 -5.30 6.77
C ILE A 692 -26.24 -4.50 6.47
N ALA A 693 -25.47 -4.13 7.49
CA ALA A 693 -24.29 -3.27 7.32
C ALA A 693 -23.13 -3.95 6.57
N ILE A 694 -23.08 -5.28 6.57
CA ILE A 694 -22.05 -6.02 5.81
C ILE A 694 -22.53 -6.48 4.43
N TYR A 695 -23.82 -6.26 4.12
CA TYR A 695 -24.38 -6.62 2.83
C TYR A 695 -24.32 -5.45 1.84
N PRO A 696 -24.23 -5.74 0.53
CA PRO A 696 -24.32 -7.07 -0.08
C PRO A 696 -23.09 -7.95 0.18
N VAL A 697 -23.34 -9.25 0.38
CA VAL A 697 -22.30 -10.29 0.43
C VAL A 697 -22.23 -10.96 -0.94
N VAL A 698 -21.03 -11.10 -1.49
CA VAL A 698 -20.80 -11.74 -2.78
C VAL A 698 -20.47 -13.20 -2.58
N LEU A 699 -21.15 -14.09 -3.29
CA LEU A 699 -20.76 -15.49 -3.46
C LEU A 699 -19.65 -15.53 -4.51
N ASP A 700 -18.40 -15.68 -4.06
CA ASP A 700 -17.23 -15.62 -4.95
C ASP A 700 -17.03 -16.92 -5.72
N PHE A 701 -17.11 -18.05 -5.01
CA PHE A 701 -16.88 -19.36 -5.63
C PHE A 701 -17.39 -20.53 -4.81
N ILE A 702 -17.57 -21.65 -5.51
CA ILE A 702 -17.71 -23.00 -4.93
C ILE A 702 -16.57 -23.85 -5.51
N THR A 703 -15.88 -24.59 -4.66
CA THR A 703 -14.82 -25.52 -5.08
C THR A 703 -15.11 -26.93 -4.57
N LEU A 704 -15.05 -27.91 -5.46
CA LEU A 704 -15.03 -29.33 -5.14
C LEU A 704 -13.60 -29.84 -5.28
N ALA A 705 -13.03 -30.37 -4.20
CA ALA A 705 -11.76 -31.08 -4.20
C ALA A 705 -12.01 -32.59 -4.25
N PHE A 706 -11.24 -33.30 -5.06
CA PHE A 706 -11.45 -34.71 -5.32
C PHE A 706 -10.37 -35.58 -4.71
N ASN A 707 -10.74 -36.79 -4.29
CA ASN A 707 -9.83 -37.80 -3.79
C ASN A 707 -8.89 -38.31 -4.88
N THR A 708 -7.58 -38.42 -4.57
CA THR A 708 -6.55 -38.88 -5.50
C THR A 708 -6.54 -40.39 -5.72
N SER A 709 -7.23 -41.15 -4.85
CA SER A 709 -7.31 -42.61 -4.90
C SER A 709 -8.50 -43.11 -5.74
N ALA A 710 -9.32 -42.19 -6.28
CA ALA A 710 -10.44 -42.59 -7.14
C ALA A 710 -9.93 -43.32 -8.38
N ASP A 711 -10.42 -44.52 -8.63
CA ASP A 711 -10.19 -45.29 -9.84
C ASP A 711 -10.78 -44.54 -11.05
N LYS A 712 -10.21 -44.85 -12.23
CA LYS A 712 -10.67 -44.34 -13.51
C LYS A 712 -12.16 -44.60 -13.71
N LYS A 713 -13.03 -43.58 -13.59
CA LYS A 713 -14.49 -43.72 -13.70
C LYS A 713 -15.12 -42.46 -14.25
N GLU A 714 -16.28 -42.65 -14.83
CA GLU A 714 -17.22 -41.58 -15.13
C GLU A 714 -18.09 -41.36 -13.87
N TYR A 715 -18.27 -40.09 -13.51
CA TYR A 715 -19.05 -39.69 -12.34
C TYR A 715 -20.13 -38.69 -12.75
N GLU A 716 -21.27 -38.79 -12.11
CA GLU A 716 -22.41 -37.91 -12.27
C GLU A 716 -22.75 -37.30 -10.91
N ILE A 717 -22.69 -35.99 -10.80
CA ILE A 717 -22.98 -35.28 -9.54
C ILE A 717 -24.12 -34.29 -9.77
N PRO A 718 -25.37 -34.65 -9.39
CA PRO A 718 -26.48 -33.72 -9.48
C PRO A 718 -26.38 -32.56 -8.52
N PHE A 719 -26.57 -31.34 -9.03
CA PHE A 719 -26.65 -30.08 -8.29
C PHE A 719 -28.10 -29.66 -8.17
N HIS A 720 -28.66 -29.76 -6.99
CA HIS A 720 -30.08 -29.44 -6.72
C HIS A 720 -30.29 -27.94 -6.48
N GLY A 721 -29.25 -27.16 -6.44
CA GLY A 721 -29.29 -25.71 -6.34
C GLY A 721 -28.72 -25.15 -5.06
N ILE A 722 -28.75 -23.82 -4.98
CA ILE A 722 -28.38 -23.04 -3.80
C ILE A 722 -29.65 -22.42 -3.22
N TYR A 723 -29.79 -22.52 -1.91
CA TYR A 723 -30.97 -22.03 -1.19
C TYR A 723 -30.52 -21.03 -0.11
N LEU A 724 -31.34 -20.03 0.15
CA LEU A 724 -31.20 -19.09 1.25
C LEU A 724 -32.34 -19.26 2.25
N THR A 725 -32.02 -19.23 3.53
CA THR A 725 -33.01 -19.22 4.60
C THR A 725 -33.01 -17.93 5.36
N TYR A 726 -34.16 -17.47 5.79
CA TYR A 726 -34.38 -16.26 6.56
C TYR A 726 -35.19 -16.59 7.81
N ASN A 727 -34.78 -16.04 8.95
CA ASN A 727 -35.63 -16.12 10.15
C ASN A 727 -36.86 -15.23 9.94
N ASN A 728 -38.03 -15.74 10.26
CA ASN A 728 -39.26 -14.97 10.21
C ASN A 728 -39.21 -13.83 11.21
N HIS A 729 -38.80 -12.66 10.76
CA HIS A 729 -38.90 -11.42 11.52
C HIS A 729 -40.25 -10.77 11.24
N GLY A 730 -41.20 -11.01 12.11
CA GLY A 730 -42.45 -10.26 12.28
C GLY A 730 -43.46 -10.38 11.15
N ASN A 731 -44.62 -10.80 11.50
CA ASN A 731 -45.94 -10.68 10.88
C ASN A 731 -46.03 -10.05 9.47
N MET A 732 -45.44 -10.67 8.49
CA MET A 732 -45.85 -10.48 7.11
C MET A 732 -46.91 -11.53 6.79
N THR A 733 -48.17 -11.13 6.79
CA THR A 733 -49.29 -11.95 6.42
C THR A 733 -49.18 -12.42 4.99
N ASN A 734 -49.13 -13.73 4.83
CA ASN A 734 -49.41 -14.53 3.63
C ASN A 734 -49.49 -13.77 2.32
N VAL A 735 -48.41 -13.83 1.53
CA VAL A 735 -48.52 -13.54 0.10
C VAL A 735 -48.18 -14.81 -0.68
N ASP A 736 -49.23 -15.59 -0.91
CA ASP A 736 -49.19 -16.80 -1.72
C ASP A 736 -49.34 -16.53 -3.22
N GLN A 737 -48.67 -15.51 -3.77
CA GLN A 737 -48.67 -15.33 -5.23
C GLN A 737 -47.35 -14.78 -5.72
N LEU A 738 -46.60 -15.64 -6.36
CA LEU A 738 -45.63 -15.25 -7.41
C LEU A 738 -46.43 -14.59 -8.53
N ILE A 739 -46.33 -13.30 -8.65
CA ILE A 739 -46.89 -12.60 -9.82
C ILE A 739 -45.88 -12.82 -10.97
N ASP A 740 -46.37 -13.54 -11.97
CA ASP A 740 -45.74 -13.77 -13.26
C ASP A 740 -45.32 -12.44 -13.89
N ASN A 741 -44.01 -12.31 -14.17
CA ASN A 741 -43.41 -11.09 -14.73
C ASN A 741 -43.75 -10.94 -16.20
N THR A 742 -45.00 -10.57 -16.52
CA THR A 742 -45.28 -10.04 -17.85
C THR A 742 -45.06 -8.52 -17.81
N SER A 743 -44.07 -8.10 -18.57
CA SER A 743 -43.71 -6.70 -18.83
C SER A 743 -44.96 -5.87 -19.17
N LYS A 744 -45.40 -5.03 -18.22
CA LYS A 744 -46.28 -3.92 -18.60
C LYS A 744 -45.38 -2.77 -19.06
N GLU A 745 -45.58 -2.36 -20.32
CA GLU A 745 -45.03 -1.13 -20.86
C GLU A 745 -45.29 0.03 -19.91
N LYS A 746 -44.22 0.81 -19.65
CA LYS A 746 -44.30 2.05 -18.87
C LYS A 746 -45.18 3.07 -19.59
N THR A 747 -46.41 3.22 -19.19
CA THR A 747 -47.28 4.30 -19.64
C THR A 747 -47.62 5.21 -18.48
N ALA A 748 -47.37 6.49 -18.72
CA ALA A 748 -47.76 7.68 -17.95
C ALA A 748 -46.97 7.95 -16.66
N GLY A 749 -46.50 9.18 -16.54
CA GLY A 749 -45.81 9.69 -15.37
C GLY A 749 -46.57 9.50 -14.06
N SER A 750 -45.88 9.10 -13.01
CA SER A 750 -46.47 8.99 -11.66
C SER A 750 -46.62 10.37 -11.04
N LYS A 751 -47.71 10.56 -10.25
CA LYS A 751 -47.97 11.81 -9.53
C LYS A 751 -47.70 11.61 -8.04
N PHE A 752 -47.02 12.56 -7.42
CA PHE A 752 -46.80 12.54 -5.99
C PHE A 752 -47.01 13.92 -5.38
N ILE A 753 -47.23 14.00 -4.06
CA ILE A 753 -47.43 15.26 -3.32
C ILE A 753 -46.23 15.42 -2.37
N LYS A 754 -45.56 16.58 -2.47
CA LYS A 754 -44.51 17.03 -1.56
C LYS A 754 -44.85 18.41 -1.06
N ASP A 755 -44.75 18.67 0.25
CA ASP A 755 -45.05 19.98 0.91
C ASP A 755 -46.40 20.55 0.51
N GLY A 756 -47.41 19.68 0.32
CA GLY A 756 -48.75 20.10 -0.13
C GLY A 756 -48.82 20.43 -1.64
N GLN A 757 -47.78 20.31 -2.41
CA GLN A 757 -47.74 20.55 -3.85
C GLN A 757 -47.66 19.21 -4.61
N MET A 758 -48.39 19.11 -5.71
CA MET A 758 -48.39 17.95 -6.59
C MET A 758 -47.30 18.08 -7.66
N TYR A 759 -46.56 17.00 -7.84
CA TYR A 759 -45.51 16.84 -8.86
C TYR A 759 -45.84 15.67 -9.79
N ILE A 760 -45.25 15.70 -10.98
CA ILE A 760 -45.34 14.62 -11.98
C ILE A 760 -43.95 14.12 -12.25
N LEU A 761 -43.71 12.83 -12.02
CA LEU A 761 -42.47 12.15 -12.42
C LEU A 761 -42.69 11.52 -13.81
N TYR A 762 -41.93 11.92 -14.81
CA TYR A 762 -42.04 11.44 -16.18
C TYR A 762 -40.66 11.23 -16.79
N HIS A 763 -40.36 10.01 -17.20
CA HIS A 763 -39.05 9.59 -17.71
C HIS A 763 -37.87 9.94 -16.82
N GLY A 764 -38.03 9.78 -15.50
CA GLY A 764 -36.95 10.08 -14.53
C GLY A 764 -36.78 11.59 -14.22
N GLU A 765 -37.65 12.43 -14.71
CA GLU A 765 -37.62 13.87 -14.49
C GLU A 765 -38.87 14.33 -13.71
N VAL A 766 -38.67 15.28 -12.80
CA VAL A 766 -39.74 15.84 -11.97
C VAL A 766 -40.28 17.11 -12.60
N TYR A 767 -41.59 17.18 -12.74
CA TYR A 767 -42.32 18.35 -13.26
C TYR A 767 -43.31 18.82 -12.22
N ASN A 768 -43.56 20.12 -12.14
CA ASN A 768 -44.71 20.66 -11.41
C ASN A 768 -46.01 20.37 -12.18
N ILE A 769 -47.17 20.67 -11.57
CA ILE A 769 -48.49 20.48 -12.18
C ILE A 769 -48.70 21.28 -13.48
N LEU A 770 -47.88 22.28 -13.72
CA LEU A 770 -47.91 23.11 -14.94
C LEU A 770 -47.01 22.53 -16.04
N GLY A 771 -46.36 21.36 -15.82
CA GLY A 771 -45.45 20.73 -16.77
C GLY A 771 -44.07 21.40 -16.87
N VAL A 772 -43.71 22.22 -15.88
CA VAL A 772 -42.39 22.83 -15.82
C VAL A 772 -41.43 21.87 -15.09
N LYS A 773 -40.34 21.50 -15.75
CA LYS A 773 -39.29 20.68 -15.13
C LYS A 773 -38.70 21.39 -13.94
N ILE A 774 -38.65 20.70 -12.83
CA ILE A 774 -37.98 21.17 -11.60
C ILE A 774 -36.52 20.80 -11.69
N LYS A 775 -35.66 21.80 -11.62
CA LYS A 775 -34.21 21.63 -11.64
C LYS A 775 -33.71 21.06 -10.33
#